data_557a07b43f2628e1f3d5b05885aab38a
#
_entry.id   557a07b43f2628e1f3d5b05885aab38a
#
_cell.length_a   1.000
_cell.length_b   1.000
_cell.length_c   1.000
_cell.angle_alpha   90.00
_cell.angle_beta   90.00
_cell.angle_gamma   90.00
#
_symmetry.space_group_name_H-M   'P 1'
#
loop_
_entity.id
_entity.type
_entity.pdbx_description
1 polymer ?
#
loop_
_entity_poly.entity_id
_entity_poly.type
_entity_poly.pdbx_seq_one_letter_code
_entity_poly.pdbx_strand_id
1 'polypeptide(L)'
;MSAIAARRGTRLGAEAVRFWFDGREFCGFEGDTAASALLANGVSCFGRSLKYRRLRGVLSAGPEEPNALLTAAIGMSAIPNLKATTLPVRPNMVLRSQNRWPTLRFDLASTLKLGRGFFGAGFYYKTFLWPSWHLYEGLIRRLAGLGEAPRHELAIGASTEHLTCEVLIAGAGAAGLSAALAAARAGASVIVCERDPVCGGELEFEAGTLHGHRAGFWVADVLTELAQHGVRVLTETTVIDAAEDLVIAHRDTTIGDGSCCIYKIRATTYINAMGATERPIAFVDNDRPGTMLLGAAERFLTRYGVRVGADLVLFANHNRVYDSAVRFLAAGLRIGALVDVRPESAVRRAEVLARRHDLERAGVPCLFEHVVAASVGGERVRGARIARIGSSDQGRVVRCDTILSSAGWSPAVHASPNSRRYQTDIAGFVGTGGCDRTLTAGAAAGRLELSEALESGHAAGERAARLARTEGLSGAATTVHHGDFAPDLVPFWRSACSTPNEKSQFVDFQNDVTVADLRQALAEGFRDIEHIKRYTTLGMGTDQGRSAGASAAAIVAEITGKPVGAIGLSRERAPYHPVALRTLAQHRFGASLRGVRRTPMHQWHTAHAAVMEPMGLWLRPRYYRANGPDAFQAGVVEAARVRAHGGITDASTLGKIVIGGRDAAAFLDRLYLNRASTLKIGRAKYMVNLREDGMVLDDGIVLRLAQDRFLATTSTSHTEHMLSHFEYYREAEWSGRSVAVSDVTDAWAVIVAAGPQSRERLREVLGAAWQPSIDRLAHLEFETGRWRDADLRVVRASFSGELAYELHCRNPIAVPLWERLVDAGLSPYGIEALDILRVEKGYLTGAEINGQTSPADLNLHALIDQNNPCIGRELLSRPALHDPTRPCLVGVTPAEEDGKVLAGAQITHPRAPNRACGHVTSSVYSPVLSRWVGLALVDRSLAQAGSILLSRDPLRIGDTRIRITGATHYDVSGERYKK
;
A
#
# COMPACT_ATOMS: atom_id res chain seq x y z
N MET A 1 37.25 -29.45 4.75
CA MET A 1 36.21 -30.34 4.16
C MET A 1 35.69 -31.44 5.11
N SER A 2 36.42 -31.89 6.13
CA SER A 2 35.98 -33.04 6.99
C SER A 2 34.89 -32.75 8.03
N ALA A 3 34.69 -31.51 8.47
CA ALA A 3 33.67 -31.18 9.48
C ALA A 3 32.27 -30.96 8.89
N ILE A 4 32.18 -30.73 7.58
CA ILE A 4 30.90 -30.46 6.90
C ILE A 4 30.16 -31.74 6.55
N ALA A 5 30.88 -32.83 6.33
CA ALA A 5 30.33 -34.12 5.82
C ALA A 5 29.45 -34.90 6.82
N ALA A 6 29.31 -34.45 8.09
CA ALA A 6 28.57 -35.16 9.15
C ALA A 6 27.35 -34.42 9.70
N ARG A 7 26.93 -33.28 9.11
CA ARG A 7 25.73 -32.56 9.60
C ARG A 7 24.46 -33.33 9.28
N ARG A 8 23.61 -33.49 10.27
CA ARG A 8 22.27 -34.06 10.14
C ARG A 8 21.26 -33.06 10.74
N GLY A 9 20.37 -32.56 9.93
CA GLY A 9 19.28 -31.67 10.33
C GLY A 9 17.98 -32.14 9.71
N THR A 10 16.84 -31.83 10.33
CA THR A 10 15.53 -32.26 9.86
C THR A 10 15.13 -31.70 8.49
N ARG A 11 15.81 -30.65 8.04
CA ARG A 11 15.56 -29.97 6.75
C ARG A 11 16.66 -30.13 5.71
N LEU A 12 17.75 -30.84 6.02
CA LEU A 12 18.86 -31.01 5.10
C LEU A 12 18.62 -32.18 4.14
N GLY A 13 18.78 -31.92 2.85
CA GLY A 13 18.92 -32.95 1.83
C GLY A 13 20.34 -33.56 1.81
N ALA A 14 20.52 -34.55 0.96
CA ALA A 14 21.81 -35.24 0.82
C ALA A 14 22.80 -34.52 -0.12
N GLU A 15 22.31 -33.63 -1.00
CA GLU A 15 23.11 -32.99 -2.03
C GLU A 15 23.89 -31.80 -1.49
N ALA A 16 25.19 -31.77 -1.79
CA ALA A 16 26.07 -30.67 -1.45
C ALA A 16 25.89 -29.51 -2.44
N VAL A 17 25.74 -28.28 -1.93
CA VAL A 17 25.51 -27.05 -2.69
C VAL A 17 26.72 -26.14 -2.53
N ARG A 18 27.38 -25.78 -3.65
CA ARG A 18 28.45 -24.79 -3.66
C ARG A 18 27.92 -23.42 -3.98
N PHE A 19 28.35 -22.40 -3.22
CA PHE A 19 27.98 -21.01 -3.40
C PHE A 19 29.11 -20.08 -2.96
N TRP A 20 29.01 -18.80 -3.28
CA TRP A 20 30.03 -17.79 -2.94
C TRP A 20 29.46 -16.75 -1.97
N PHE A 21 30.28 -16.37 -1.01
CA PHE A 21 30.00 -15.24 -0.12
C PHE A 21 31.23 -14.34 -0.02
N ASP A 22 31.04 -13.04 -0.35
CA ASP A 22 32.13 -12.03 -0.41
C ASP A 22 33.39 -12.52 -1.16
N GLY A 23 33.20 -13.18 -2.28
CA GLY A 23 34.26 -13.67 -3.16
C GLY A 23 34.95 -14.96 -2.71
N ARG A 24 34.48 -15.61 -1.64
CA ARG A 24 34.98 -16.92 -1.18
C ARG A 24 33.95 -17.99 -1.46
N GLU A 25 34.45 -19.17 -1.86
CA GLU A 25 33.60 -20.36 -2.07
C GLU A 25 33.28 -21.03 -0.71
N PHE A 26 32.02 -21.43 -0.57
CA PHE A 26 31.47 -22.16 0.57
C PHE A 26 30.66 -23.35 0.10
N CYS A 27 30.47 -24.33 1.00
CA CYS A 27 29.67 -25.51 0.76
C CYS A 27 28.58 -25.59 1.82
N GLY A 28 27.33 -25.80 1.38
CA GLY A 28 26.18 -26.15 2.20
C GLY A 28 25.53 -27.42 1.70
N PHE A 29 24.32 -27.70 2.13
CA PHE A 29 23.46 -28.79 1.66
C PHE A 29 22.17 -28.24 1.09
N GLU A 30 21.49 -29.01 0.27
CA GLU A 30 20.10 -28.73 -0.10
C GLU A 30 19.26 -28.58 1.18
N GLY A 31 18.36 -27.56 1.21
CA GLY A 31 17.59 -27.20 2.39
C GLY A 31 18.28 -26.23 3.35
N ASP A 32 19.60 -25.98 3.22
CA ASP A 32 20.26 -24.94 3.99
C ASP A 32 19.74 -23.54 3.61
N THR A 33 19.66 -22.67 4.63
CA THR A 33 19.62 -21.22 4.40
C THR A 33 21.04 -20.66 4.27
N ALA A 34 21.17 -19.45 3.73
CA ALA A 34 22.48 -18.79 3.67
C ALA A 34 23.11 -18.63 5.08
N ALA A 35 22.29 -18.35 6.09
CA ALA A 35 22.76 -18.26 7.48
C ALA A 35 23.24 -19.61 8.00
N SER A 36 22.48 -20.70 7.85
CA SER A 36 22.86 -22.02 8.35
C SER A 36 24.13 -22.55 7.67
N ALA A 37 24.22 -22.41 6.33
CA ALA A 37 25.39 -22.83 5.59
C ALA A 37 26.65 -22.03 5.99
N LEU A 38 26.56 -20.70 6.11
CA LEU A 38 27.66 -19.84 6.49
C LEU A 38 28.11 -20.07 7.95
N LEU A 39 27.17 -20.20 8.91
CA LEU A 39 27.47 -20.54 10.30
C LEU A 39 28.19 -21.90 10.39
N ALA A 40 27.75 -22.91 9.66
CA ALA A 40 28.41 -24.22 9.61
C ALA A 40 29.84 -24.16 9.09
N ASN A 41 30.16 -23.19 8.26
CA ASN A 41 31.49 -22.90 7.75
C ASN A 41 32.28 -21.92 8.65
N GLY A 42 31.80 -21.61 9.84
CA GLY A 42 32.49 -20.75 10.84
C GLY A 42 32.39 -19.25 10.55
N VAL A 43 31.51 -18.81 9.67
CA VAL A 43 31.25 -17.39 9.43
C VAL A 43 30.33 -16.87 10.52
N SER A 44 30.81 -15.97 11.37
CA SER A 44 30.07 -15.38 12.50
C SER A 44 29.62 -13.93 12.24
N CYS A 45 30.12 -13.30 11.18
CA CYS A 45 29.85 -11.90 10.87
C CYS A 45 29.22 -11.78 9.48
N PHE A 46 28.05 -11.15 9.40
CA PHE A 46 27.21 -11.05 8.20
C PHE A 46 27.10 -9.63 7.65
N GLY A 47 27.27 -8.62 8.50
CA GLY A 47 27.14 -7.23 8.11
C GLY A 47 27.68 -6.28 9.17
N ARG A 48 27.44 -4.99 8.97
CA ARG A 48 27.74 -3.95 9.95
C ARG A 48 26.49 -3.15 10.27
N SER A 49 26.43 -2.62 11.47
CA SER A 49 25.30 -1.81 11.91
C SER A 49 25.23 -0.46 11.19
N LEU A 50 24.04 0.13 11.19
CA LEU A 50 23.70 1.35 10.46
C LEU A 50 24.49 2.58 10.97
N LYS A 51 24.28 2.99 12.24
CA LYS A 51 24.82 4.24 12.82
C LYS A 51 26.27 4.08 13.29
N TYR A 52 26.57 2.95 13.94
CA TYR A 52 27.80 2.77 14.65
C TYR A 52 28.81 1.86 13.95
N ARG A 53 28.46 1.31 12.79
CA ARG A 53 29.33 0.46 11.95
C ARG A 53 29.95 -0.72 12.73
N ARG A 54 29.23 -1.18 13.76
CA ARG A 54 29.64 -2.34 14.57
C ARG A 54 29.42 -3.62 13.78
N LEU A 55 30.29 -4.60 13.97
CA LEU A 55 30.09 -5.93 13.36
C LEU A 55 28.84 -6.59 13.92
N ARG A 56 28.06 -7.22 13.06
CA ARG A 56 26.82 -7.92 13.38
C ARG A 56 26.87 -9.38 12.97
N GLY A 57 26.43 -10.25 13.87
CA GLY A 57 26.16 -11.67 13.61
C GLY A 57 24.68 -11.92 13.34
N VAL A 58 24.30 -13.19 13.29
CA VAL A 58 22.90 -13.63 13.26
C VAL A 58 22.32 -13.58 14.66
N LEU A 59 21.18 -12.94 14.82
CA LEU A 59 20.46 -12.86 16.11
C LEU A 59 19.35 -13.92 16.20
N SER A 60 18.57 -14.10 15.13
CA SER A 60 17.43 -15.01 15.06
C SER A 60 17.60 -16.06 13.97
N ALA A 61 16.64 -16.98 13.82
CA ALA A 61 16.65 -17.98 12.76
C ALA A 61 15.44 -17.85 11.80
N GLY A 62 14.75 -16.74 11.85
CA GLY A 62 13.53 -16.51 11.08
C GLY A 62 13.54 -15.20 10.30
N PRO A 63 12.38 -14.78 9.76
CA PRO A 63 12.24 -13.55 8.99
C PRO A 63 12.33 -12.28 9.85
N GLU A 64 12.32 -12.39 11.16
CA GLU A 64 12.55 -11.29 12.12
C GLU A 64 14.01 -10.88 12.22
N GLU A 65 14.94 -11.59 11.56
CA GLU A 65 16.40 -11.32 11.62
C GLU A 65 16.72 -9.87 11.23
N PRO A 66 17.34 -9.08 12.14
CA PRO A 66 17.60 -7.68 11.90
C PRO A 66 18.95 -7.38 11.25
N ASN A 67 19.95 -8.27 11.39
CA ASN A 67 21.36 -7.98 11.13
C ASN A 67 21.90 -8.60 9.84
N ALA A 68 21.47 -9.81 9.52
CA ALA A 68 22.04 -10.63 8.45
C ALA A 68 21.33 -10.39 7.11
N LEU A 69 21.41 -9.14 6.60
CA LEU A 69 20.91 -8.76 5.29
C LEU A 69 21.99 -8.94 4.24
N LEU A 70 21.68 -9.65 3.15
CA LEU A 70 22.59 -9.98 2.07
C LEU A 70 22.06 -9.47 0.72
N THR A 71 22.97 -9.31 -0.22
CA THR A 71 22.67 -9.10 -1.63
C THR A 71 22.98 -10.38 -2.41
N ALA A 72 21.98 -10.93 -3.12
CA ALA A 72 22.19 -12.06 -4.02
C ALA A 72 22.30 -11.58 -5.47
N ALA A 73 23.32 -12.03 -6.20
CA ALA A 73 23.46 -11.80 -7.64
C ALA A 73 22.59 -12.80 -8.40
N ILE A 74 21.80 -12.30 -9.36
CA ILE A 74 20.93 -13.08 -10.24
C ILE A 74 21.18 -12.60 -11.67
N GLY A 75 21.89 -13.38 -12.45
CA GLY A 75 22.31 -12.98 -13.79
C GLY A 75 23.12 -11.67 -13.75
N MET A 76 22.69 -10.66 -14.52
CA MET A 76 23.33 -9.32 -14.56
C MET A 76 22.80 -8.38 -13.46
N SER A 77 21.83 -8.79 -12.68
CA SER A 77 21.20 -7.97 -11.62
C SER A 77 21.53 -8.50 -10.23
N ALA A 78 21.16 -7.75 -9.21
CA ALA A 78 21.36 -8.13 -7.82
C ALA A 78 20.15 -7.72 -6.99
N ILE A 79 19.65 -8.62 -6.13
CA ILE A 79 18.58 -8.35 -5.19
C ILE A 79 19.18 -8.07 -3.82
N PRO A 80 19.02 -6.86 -3.28
CA PRO A 80 19.48 -6.51 -1.94
C PRO A 80 18.46 -6.89 -0.85
N ASN A 81 18.88 -6.74 0.40
CA ASN A 81 18.07 -6.85 1.61
C ASN A 81 17.41 -8.22 1.84
N LEU A 82 18.00 -9.27 1.27
CA LEU A 82 17.56 -10.63 1.51
C LEU A 82 18.07 -11.09 2.88
N LYS A 83 17.17 -11.66 3.69
CA LYS A 83 17.52 -12.18 5.01
C LYS A 83 18.22 -13.52 4.89
N ALA A 84 19.46 -13.60 5.38
CA ALA A 84 20.25 -14.83 5.30
C ALA A 84 19.57 -16.02 5.97
N THR A 85 18.72 -15.78 6.96
CA THR A 85 18.01 -16.81 7.75
C THR A 85 16.83 -17.47 7.02
N THR A 86 16.33 -16.83 5.94
CA THR A 86 15.22 -17.34 5.13
C THR A 86 15.61 -17.57 3.67
N LEU A 87 16.80 -17.12 3.27
CA LEU A 87 17.30 -17.25 1.91
C LEU A 87 17.87 -18.66 1.68
N PRO A 88 17.23 -19.53 0.86
CA PRO A 88 17.76 -20.85 0.55
C PRO A 88 19.04 -20.73 -0.28
N VAL A 89 20.06 -21.53 0.01
CA VAL A 89 21.25 -21.61 -0.84
C VAL A 89 20.95 -22.41 -2.11
N ARG A 90 21.52 -21.95 -3.23
CA ARG A 90 21.38 -22.58 -4.54
C ARG A 90 22.76 -22.80 -5.17
N PRO A 91 22.92 -23.78 -6.07
CA PRO A 91 24.18 -23.98 -6.81
C PRO A 91 24.59 -22.69 -7.54
N ASN A 92 25.88 -22.35 -7.41
CA ASN A 92 26.51 -21.20 -8.04
C ASN A 92 25.94 -19.81 -7.62
N MET A 93 25.21 -19.75 -6.52
CA MET A 93 24.71 -18.47 -5.98
C MET A 93 25.88 -17.61 -5.50
N VAL A 94 25.83 -16.32 -5.83
CA VAL A 94 26.82 -15.33 -5.37
C VAL A 94 26.16 -14.37 -4.39
N LEU A 95 26.60 -14.43 -3.14
CA LEU A 95 26.12 -13.61 -2.04
C LEU A 95 27.15 -12.56 -1.67
N ARG A 96 26.66 -11.38 -1.25
CA ARG A 96 27.48 -10.28 -0.74
C ARG A 96 26.90 -9.74 0.55
N SER A 97 27.78 -9.46 1.51
CA SER A 97 27.41 -8.71 2.73
C SER A 97 27.07 -7.27 2.38
N GLN A 98 26.17 -6.67 3.17
CA GLN A 98 25.77 -5.28 3.02
C GLN A 98 26.40 -4.37 4.06
N ASN A 99 26.20 -3.05 3.89
CA ASN A 99 26.64 -2.02 4.81
C ASN A 99 28.14 -2.06 5.15
N ARG A 100 28.99 -2.18 4.14
CA ARG A 100 30.45 -2.19 4.27
C ARG A 100 31.13 -1.40 3.16
N TRP A 101 32.35 -0.91 3.41
CA TRP A 101 33.15 -0.24 2.38
C TRP A 101 34.65 -0.27 2.75
N PRO A 102 35.53 -0.97 1.99
CA PRO A 102 35.22 -1.90 0.91
C PRO A 102 34.88 -3.32 1.37
N THR A 103 35.28 -3.77 2.57
CA THR A 103 35.05 -5.13 3.09
C THR A 103 34.50 -5.14 4.51
N LEU A 104 33.97 -6.27 4.99
CA LEU A 104 33.51 -6.40 6.38
C LEU A 104 34.63 -6.20 7.40
N ARG A 105 35.83 -6.72 7.11
CA ARG A 105 36.97 -6.61 8.04
C ARG A 105 37.62 -5.23 7.99
N PHE A 106 37.81 -4.70 6.77
CA PHE A 106 38.38 -3.36 6.57
C PHE A 106 37.30 -2.45 6.02
N ASP A 107 36.71 -1.67 6.91
CA ASP A 107 35.62 -0.74 6.59
C ASP A 107 36.05 0.70 6.87
N LEU A 108 36.33 1.46 5.81
CA LEU A 108 36.72 2.87 5.91
C LEU A 108 35.61 3.73 6.52
N ALA A 109 34.33 3.37 6.28
CA ALA A 109 33.21 4.06 6.91
C ALA A 109 33.14 3.85 8.43
N SER A 110 33.92 2.91 9.00
CA SER A 110 34.02 2.75 10.44
C SER A 110 34.69 3.92 11.18
N THR A 111 35.37 4.82 10.45
CA THR A 111 35.87 6.10 11.00
C THR A 111 34.75 7.00 11.52
N LEU A 112 33.51 6.82 11.03
CA LEU A 112 32.32 7.49 11.54
C LEU A 112 32.05 7.19 13.03
N LYS A 113 32.66 6.12 13.60
CA LYS A 113 32.63 5.86 15.05
C LYS A 113 33.17 7.02 15.88
N LEU A 114 34.13 7.79 15.34
CA LEU A 114 34.67 8.99 16.00
C LEU A 114 33.61 10.10 16.13
N GLY A 115 32.65 10.13 15.20
CA GLY A 115 31.51 11.04 15.20
C GLY A 115 30.25 10.50 15.90
N ARG A 116 30.37 9.47 16.74
CA ARG A 116 29.19 8.79 17.35
C ARG A 116 28.23 9.76 18.05
N GLY A 117 28.74 10.85 18.64
CA GLY A 117 27.93 11.89 19.29
C GLY A 117 26.97 12.62 18.35
N PHE A 118 27.25 12.66 17.04
CA PHE A 118 26.39 13.31 16.04
C PHE A 118 25.23 12.44 15.55
N PHE A 119 25.24 11.13 15.84
CA PHE A 119 24.26 10.15 15.39
C PHE A 119 23.30 9.67 16.49
N GLY A 120 23.21 10.40 17.60
CA GLY A 120 22.26 10.10 18.69
C GLY A 120 20.80 10.23 18.23
N ALA A 121 19.84 9.94 19.12
CA ALA A 121 18.42 10.07 18.83
C ALA A 121 18.07 11.45 18.27
N GLY A 122 17.26 11.49 17.21
CA GLY A 122 16.86 12.73 16.55
C GLY A 122 17.96 13.44 15.77
N PHE A 123 19.07 12.79 15.43
CA PHE A 123 20.19 13.42 14.71
C PHE A 123 19.77 14.13 13.42
N TYR A 124 18.82 13.59 12.69
CA TYR A 124 18.30 14.15 11.42
C TYR A 124 17.41 15.41 11.62
N TYR A 125 17.01 15.70 12.86
CA TYR A 125 16.37 16.97 13.23
C TYR A 125 17.34 18.03 13.74
N LYS A 126 18.57 17.66 14.13
CA LYS A 126 19.51 18.51 14.85
C LYS A 126 20.82 18.74 14.12
N THR A 127 21.28 17.75 13.35
CA THR A 127 22.58 17.78 12.65
C THR A 127 22.39 17.74 11.15
N PHE A 128 23.40 18.15 10.40
CA PHE A 128 23.40 18.13 8.94
C PHE A 128 22.34 19.05 8.27
N LEU A 129 21.82 20.06 9.00
CA LEU A 129 20.87 21.03 8.47
C LEU A 129 21.56 22.22 7.79
N TRP A 130 22.77 22.57 8.22
CA TRP A 130 23.53 23.67 7.66
C TRP A 130 24.68 23.18 6.77
N PRO A 131 24.88 23.74 5.55
CA PRO A 131 24.10 24.78 4.89
C PRO A 131 22.77 24.28 4.32
N SER A 132 22.65 22.98 4.04
CA SER A 132 21.42 22.34 3.56
C SER A 132 21.49 20.82 3.76
N TRP A 133 20.38 20.21 4.19
CA TRP A 133 20.24 18.76 4.28
C TRP A 133 20.59 18.03 2.97
N HIS A 134 20.22 18.60 1.81
CA HIS A 134 20.48 18.00 0.50
C HIS A 134 21.95 17.74 0.20
N LEU A 135 22.86 18.48 0.85
CA LEU A 135 24.30 18.26 0.72
C LEU A 135 24.76 16.93 1.34
N TYR A 136 24.12 16.53 2.43
CA TYR A 136 24.49 15.35 3.22
C TYR A 136 23.63 14.12 2.89
N GLU A 137 22.40 14.33 2.40
CA GLU A 137 21.40 13.30 2.21
C GLU A 137 21.89 12.15 1.35
N GLY A 138 22.55 12.42 0.24
CA GLY A 138 23.09 11.41 -0.65
C GLY A 138 24.13 10.51 0.00
N LEU A 139 24.99 11.06 0.87
CA LEU A 139 25.97 10.29 1.65
C LEU A 139 25.30 9.47 2.75
N ILE A 140 24.39 10.09 3.48
CA ILE A 140 23.66 9.43 4.58
C ILE A 140 22.84 8.27 4.04
N ARG A 141 22.16 8.43 2.91
CA ARG A 141 21.39 7.36 2.22
C ARG A 141 22.28 6.18 1.85
N ARG A 142 23.47 6.41 1.31
CA ARG A 142 24.44 5.33 1.00
C ARG A 142 24.91 4.61 2.26
N LEU A 143 24.99 5.32 3.37
CA LEU A 143 25.42 4.76 4.66
C LEU A 143 24.27 4.07 5.42
N ALA A 144 23.02 4.21 4.95
CA ALA A 144 21.83 3.69 5.64
C ALA A 144 21.76 2.15 5.73
N GLY A 145 22.73 1.43 5.16
CA GLY A 145 22.87 -0.02 5.34
C GLY A 145 21.91 -0.88 4.51
N LEU A 146 20.92 -0.27 3.88
CA LEU A 146 20.02 -0.93 2.93
C LEU A 146 20.67 -0.90 1.56
N GLY A 147 20.65 -2.03 0.82
CA GLY A 147 21.32 -2.17 -0.48
C GLY A 147 20.76 -1.24 -1.56
N GLU A 148 21.44 -1.22 -2.70
CA GLU A 148 21.00 -0.43 -3.87
C GLU A 148 19.90 -1.19 -4.64
N ALA A 149 18.94 -0.44 -5.19
CA ALA A 149 17.94 -1.00 -6.08
C ALA A 149 18.60 -1.69 -7.30
N PRO A 150 18.04 -2.78 -7.82
CA PRO A 150 18.56 -3.44 -9.02
C PRO A 150 18.66 -2.47 -10.21
N ARG A 151 19.78 -2.50 -10.91
CA ARG A 151 20.03 -1.64 -12.09
C ARG A 151 19.43 -2.20 -13.37
N HIS A 152 19.24 -3.51 -13.40
CA HIS A 152 18.67 -4.23 -14.54
C HIS A 152 17.35 -4.86 -14.13
N GLU A 153 16.46 -4.99 -15.08
CA GLU A 153 15.18 -5.64 -14.87
C GLU A 153 15.37 -7.12 -14.51
N LEU A 154 14.65 -7.56 -13.49
CA LEU A 154 14.61 -8.95 -13.08
C LEU A 154 13.44 -9.64 -13.78
N ALA A 155 13.72 -10.74 -14.45
CA ALA A 155 12.69 -11.60 -15.05
C ALA A 155 12.01 -12.43 -13.93
N ILE A 156 11.16 -11.80 -13.15
CA ILE A 156 10.40 -12.44 -12.06
C ILE A 156 8.95 -12.54 -12.52
N GLY A 157 8.41 -13.75 -12.52
CA GLY A 157 6.98 -14.00 -12.71
C GLY A 157 6.21 -13.52 -11.48
N ALA A 158 5.33 -12.54 -11.64
CA ALA A 158 4.47 -12.06 -10.57
C ALA A 158 3.01 -12.23 -10.95
N SER A 159 2.22 -12.85 -10.08
CA SER A 159 0.79 -13.11 -10.29
C SER A 159 -0.06 -12.64 -9.10
N THR A 160 -1.36 -12.53 -9.33
CA THR A 160 -2.36 -12.36 -8.27
C THR A 160 -3.40 -13.46 -8.42
N GLU A 161 -3.69 -14.14 -7.31
CA GLU A 161 -4.81 -15.08 -7.21
C GLU A 161 -5.87 -14.54 -6.26
N HIS A 162 -7.14 -14.65 -6.67
CA HIS A 162 -8.29 -14.33 -5.84
C HIS A 162 -8.89 -15.62 -5.30
N LEU A 163 -8.97 -15.72 -3.98
CA LEU A 163 -9.44 -16.90 -3.28
C LEU A 163 -10.60 -16.52 -2.36
N THR A 164 -11.47 -17.48 -2.11
CA THR A 164 -12.58 -17.37 -1.15
C THR A 164 -12.62 -18.59 -0.25
N CYS A 165 -12.93 -18.40 1.02
CA CYS A 165 -13.16 -19.49 1.98
C CYS A 165 -14.06 -18.99 3.11
N GLU A 166 -14.64 -19.93 3.86
CA GLU A 166 -15.37 -19.59 5.08
C GLU A 166 -14.40 -19.27 6.23
N VAL A 167 -13.31 -20.03 6.36
CA VAL A 167 -12.34 -19.86 7.44
C VAL A 167 -10.92 -19.74 6.87
N LEU A 168 -10.27 -18.63 7.11
CA LEU A 168 -8.86 -18.44 6.80
C LEU A 168 -8.03 -18.51 8.08
N ILE A 169 -6.94 -19.28 8.05
CA ILE A 169 -6.04 -19.44 9.18
C ILE A 169 -4.64 -18.98 8.78
N ALA A 170 -4.07 -18.07 9.55
CA ALA A 170 -2.68 -17.63 9.40
C ALA A 170 -1.79 -18.32 10.43
N GLY A 171 -0.87 -19.16 9.94
CA GLY A 171 0.06 -19.98 10.68
C GLY A 171 -0.39 -21.43 10.80
N ALA A 172 0.49 -22.37 10.41
CA ALA A 172 0.28 -23.83 10.50
C ALA A 172 1.12 -24.45 11.63
N GLY A 173 1.25 -23.77 12.76
CA GLY A 173 1.77 -24.34 14.01
C GLY A 173 0.71 -25.18 14.73
N ALA A 174 0.97 -25.58 15.98
CA ALA A 174 0.06 -26.43 16.77
C ALA A 174 -1.37 -25.87 16.81
N ALA A 175 -1.52 -24.61 17.16
CA ALA A 175 -2.84 -23.97 17.24
C ALA A 175 -3.54 -23.85 15.88
N GLY A 176 -2.79 -23.48 14.83
CA GLY A 176 -3.37 -23.30 13.50
C GLY A 176 -3.79 -24.61 12.87
N LEU A 177 -3.00 -25.67 13.00
CA LEU A 177 -3.37 -27.02 12.53
C LEU A 177 -4.58 -27.58 13.30
N SER A 178 -4.61 -27.38 14.62
CA SER A 178 -5.76 -27.76 15.46
C SER A 178 -7.03 -27.00 15.05
N ALA A 179 -6.91 -25.70 14.76
CA ALA A 179 -8.04 -24.88 14.29
C ALA A 179 -8.52 -25.32 12.90
N ALA A 180 -7.58 -25.58 11.99
CA ALA A 180 -7.91 -26.04 10.63
C ALA A 180 -8.69 -27.37 10.67
N LEU A 181 -8.22 -28.31 11.49
CA LEU A 181 -8.84 -29.60 11.64
C LEU A 181 -10.25 -29.48 12.22
N ALA A 182 -10.43 -28.69 13.28
CA ALA A 182 -11.73 -28.46 13.90
C ALA A 182 -12.73 -27.80 12.94
N ALA A 183 -12.29 -26.77 12.19
CA ALA A 183 -13.14 -26.10 11.21
C ALA A 183 -13.50 -27.01 10.02
N ALA A 184 -12.53 -27.79 9.52
CA ALA A 184 -12.74 -28.73 8.42
C ALA A 184 -13.69 -29.88 8.80
N ARG A 185 -13.52 -30.47 9.99
CA ARG A 185 -14.43 -31.50 10.55
C ARG A 185 -15.85 -30.96 10.74
N ALA A 186 -16.00 -29.69 11.07
CA ALA A 186 -17.27 -29.00 11.08
C ALA A 186 -17.85 -28.72 9.68
N GLY A 187 -17.11 -29.05 8.59
CA GLY A 187 -17.53 -28.95 7.20
C GLY A 187 -17.35 -27.54 6.61
N ALA A 188 -16.55 -26.64 7.21
CA ALA A 188 -16.24 -25.36 6.64
C ALA A 188 -15.18 -25.46 5.53
N SER A 189 -15.27 -24.59 4.51
CA SER A 189 -14.19 -24.42 3.54
C SER A 189 -13.04 -23.66 4.19
N VAL A 190 -11.84 -24.26 4.21
CA VAL A 190 -10.68 -23.74 4.95
C VAL A 190 -9.49 -23.49 4.04
N ILE A 191 -8.82 -22.35 4.24
CA ILE A 191 -7.49 -22.06 3.69
C ILE A 191 -6.53 -21.81 4.87
N VAL A 192 -5.32 -22.40 4.79
CA VAL A 192 -4.25 -22.18 5.76
C VAL A 192 -3.07 -21.52 5.06
N CYS A 193 -2.58 -20.39 5.58
CA CYS A 193 -1.34 -19.74 5.13
C CYS A 193 -0.21 -20.05 6.11
N GLU A 194 0.91 -20.59 5.62
CA GLU A 194 2.12 -20.85 6.39
C GLU A 194 3.34 -20.21 5.72
N ARG A 195 4.09 -19.43 6.48
CA ARG A 195 5.28 -18.73 5.97
C ARG A 195 6.47 -19.64 5.70
N ASP A 196 6.62 -20.71 6.51
CA ASP A 196 7.69 -21.69 6.35
C ASP A 196 7.33 -22.68 5.22
N PRO A 197 8.32 -23.32 4.57
CA PRO A 197 8.04 -24.35 3.57
C PRO A 197 7.44 -25.63 4.18
N VAL A 198 7.54 -25.80 5.51
CA VAL A 198 7.06 -26.98 6.24
C VAL A 198 6.15 -26.51 7.37
N CYS A 199 4.98 -27.14 7.49
CA CYS A 199 4.04 -26.93 8.59
C CYS A 199 4.55 -27.56 9.90
N GLY A 200 3.98 -27.12 11.03
CA GLY A 200 4.27 -27.64 12.38
C GLY A 200 4.83 -26.60 13.34
N GLY A 201 5.50 -25.56 12.83
CA GLY A 201 6.05 -24.47 13.67
C GLY A 201 7.00 -24.99 14.75
N GLU A 202 6.72 -24.70 16.03
CA GLU A 202 7.55 -25.13 17.18
C GLU A 202 7.42 -26.63 17.52
N LEU A 203 6.45 -27.35 16.96
CA LEU A 203 6.31 -28.80 17.18
C LEU A 203 7.54 -29.60 16.75
N GLU A 204 8.34 -29.07 15.84
CA GLU A 204 9.60 -29.65 15.42
C GLU A 204 10.62 -29.79 16.58
N PHE A 205 10.46 -28.98 17.62
CA PHE A 205 11.33 -28.92 18.80
C PHE A 205 10.72 -29.62 20.03
N GLU A 206 9.49 -30.09 19.95
CA GLU A 206 8.83 -30.74 21.07
C GLU A 206 9.34 -32.20 21.22
N ALA A 207 9.84 -32.49 22.41
CA ALA A 207 10.30 -33.87 22.75
C ALA A 207 9.16 -34.80 23.15
N GLY A 208 7.98 -34.24 23.46
CA GLY A 208 6.83 -34.95 23.92
C GLY A 208 6.07 -35.70 22.82
N THR A 209 5.08 -36.51 23.25
CA THR A 209 4.17 -37.18 22.35
C THR A 209 2.82 -36.47 22.33
N LEU A 210 2.21 -36.38 21.17
CA LEU A 210 0.83 -35.94 20.97
C LEU A 210 0.02 -37.14 20.54
N HIS A 211 -1.04 -37.46 21.30
CA HIS A 211 -1.87 -38.65 21.09
C HIS A 211 -1.06 -39.95 20.97
N GLY A 212 0.04 -40.08 21.75
CA GLY A 212 0.90 -41.25 21.77
C GLY A 212 1.97 -41.30 20.66
N HIS A 213 2.01 -40.35 19.76
CA HIS A 213 3.00 -40.25 18.66
C HIS A 213 3.95 -39.05 18.85
N ARG A 214 5.14 -39.08 18.26
CA ARG A 214 6.01 -37.91 18.19
C ARG A 214 5.31 -36.77 17.46
N ALA A 215 5.52 -35.54 17.87
CA ALA A 215 4.83 -34.38 17.33
C ALA A 215 4.89 -34.26 15.80
N GLY A 216 6.01 -34.68 15.16
CA GLY A 216 6.13 -34.68 13.69
C GLY A 216 5.16 -35.64 12.99
N PHE A 217 4.87 -36.81 13.58
CA PHE A 217 3.86 -37.73 13.02
C PHE A 217 2.46 -37.13 13.12
N TRP A 218 2.12 -36.50 14.25
CA TRP A 218 0.85 -35.82 14.41
C TRP A 218 0.65 -34.75 13.32
N VAL A 219 1.68 -33.96 12.98
CA VAL A 219 1.60 -32.99 11.88
C VAL A 219 1.28 -33.67 10.55
N ALA A 220 1.95 -34.79 10.23
CA ALA A 220 1.72 -35.51 9.00
C ALA A 220 0.29 -36.09 8.91
N ASP A 221 -0.21 -36.66 10.03
CA ASP A 221 -1.56 -37.20 10.11
C ASP A 221 -2.61 -36.11 9.92
N VAL A 222 -2.42 -34.94 10.59
CA VAL A 222 -3.33 -33.77 10.44
C VAL A 222 -3.33 -33.26 9.01
N LEU A 223 -2.17 -33.10 8.36
CA LEU A 223 -2.10 -32.64 6.98
C LEU A 223 -2.79 -33.62 6.02
N THR A 224 -2.67 -34.92 6.28
CA THR A 224 -3.36 -35.94 5.49
C THR A 224 -4.87 -35.82 5.63
N GLU A 225 -5.38 -35.62 6.85
CA GLU A 225 -6.80 -35.45 7.10
C GLU A 225 -7.34 -34.14 6.52
N LEU A 226 -6.58 -33.04 6.64
CA LEU A 226 -6.93 -31.75 6.03
C LEU A 226 -7.05 -31.87 4.50
N ALA A 227 -6.16 -32.63 3.86
CA ALA A 227 -6.24 -32.90 2.43
C ALA A 227 -7.51 -33.69 2.05
N GLN A 228 -7.92 -34.66 2.88
CA GLN A 228 -9.17 -35.39 2.68
C GLN A 228 -10.41 -34.50 2.76
N HIS A 229 -10.36 -33.46 3.59
CA HIS A 229 -11.41 -32.42 3.70
C HIS A 229 -11.31 -31.32 2.64
N GLY A 230 -10.36 -31.41 1.70
CA GLY A 230 -10.17 -30.40 0.66
C GLY A 230 -9.59 -29.06 1.15
N VAL A 231 -8.96 -29.04 2.31
CA VAL A 231 -8.32 -27.84 2.85
C VAL A 231 -7.10 -27.47 2.01
N ARG A 232 -7.04 -26.21 1.56
CA ARG A 232 -5.88 -25.68 0.83
C ARG A 232 -4.85 -25.13 1.80
N VAL A 233 -3.67 -25.76 1.85
CA VAL A 233 -2.53 -25.27 2.64
C VAL A 233 -1.54 -24.56 1.71
N LEU A 234 -1.31 -23.26 1.96
CA LEU A 234 -0.40 -22.40 1.23
C LEU A 234 0.88 -22.22 2.04
N THR A 235 1.92 -22.99 1.73
CA THR A 235 3.27 -22.85 2.33
C THR A 235 4.06 -21.72 1.68
N GLU A 236 5.17 -21.29 2.28
CA GLU A 236 5.99 -20.15 1.85
C GLU A 236 5.17 -18.86 1.67
N THR A 237 4.01 -18.79 2.34
CA THR A 237 2.99 -17.76 2.15
C THR A 237 2.77 -16.99 3.45
N THR A 238 3.15 -15.72 3.46
CA THR A 238 3.05 -14.82 4.62
C THR A 238 1.87 -13.88 4.47
N VAL A 239 1.01 -13.81 5.50
CA VAL A 239 -0.03 -12.76 5.58
C VAL A 239 0.65 -11.42 5.77
N ILE A 240 0.39 -10.48 4.86
CA ILE A 240 1.02 -9.15 4.83
C ILE A 240 0.06 -8.01 5.12
N ASP A 241 -1.23 -8.26 5.04
CA ASP A 241 -2.31 -7.35 5.42
C ASP A 241 -3.57 -8.13 5.79
N ALA A 242 -4.34 -7.62 6.75
CA ALA A 242 -5.60 -8.20 7.16
C ALA A 242 -6.60 -7.08 7.46
N ALA A 243 -7.58 -6.90 6.58
CA ALA A 243 -8.74 -6.05 6.74
C ALA A 243 -9.98 -6.90 7.09
N GLU A 244 -11.12 -6.27 7.31
CA GLU A 244 -12.33 -6.94 7.83
C GLU A 244 -12.78 -8.15 7.00
N ASP A 245 -12.77 -8.05 5.68
CA ASP A 245 -13.25 -9.08 4.75
C ASP A 245 -12.18 -9.56 3.75
N LEU A 246 -11.01 -8.90 3.74
CA LEU A 246 -9.95 -9.17 2.78
C LEU A 246 -8.62 -9.34 3.48
N VAL A 247 -8.02 -10.50 3.33
CA VAL A 247 -6.65 -10.78 3.76
C VAL A 247 -5.75 -10.88 2.54
N ILE A 248 -4.61 -10.20 2.60
CA ILE A 248 -3.60 -10.25 1.55
C ILE A 248 -2.42 -11.08 2.07
N ALA A 249 -2.06 -12.12 1.32
CA ALA A 249 -0.90 -12.94 1.61
C ALA A 249 0.09 -12.92 0.42
N HIS A 250 1.35 -13.08 0.72
CA HIS A 250 2.45 -13.01 -0.23
C HIS A 250 3.28 -14.29 -0.19
N ARG A 251 3.41 -14.96 -1.33
CA ARG A 251 4.36 -16.04 -1.56
C ARG A 251 5.54 -15.51 -2.36
N ASP A 252 6.75 -15.66 -1.81
CA ASP A 252 7.97 -15.22 -2.46
C ASP A 252 8.92 -16.39 -2.68
N THR A 253 8.94 -16.89 -3.90
CA THR A 253 9.88 -17.91 -4.37
C THR A 253 10.85 -17.35 -5.43
N THR A 254 11.08 -16.03 -5.40
CA THR A 254 11.96 -15.32 -6.36
C THR A 254 13.33 -15.98 -6.51
N ILE A 255 13.93 -16.43 -5.41
CA ILE A 255 15.24 -17.12 -5.41
C ILE A 255 15.09 -18.62 -5.72
N GLY A 256 13.87 -19.16 -5.71
CA GLY A 256 13.54 -20.54 -6.04
C GLY A 256 13.27 -20.73 -7.53
N ASP A 257 12.00 -20.66 -7.88
CA ASP A 257 11.47 -20.84 -9.23
C ASP A 257 11.36 -19.52 -10.02
N GLY A 258 11.77 -18.40 -9.46
CA GLY A 258 11.68 -17.08 -10.08
C GLY A 258 10.26 -16.52 -10.08
N SER A 259 9.37 -17.01 -9.22
CA SER A 259 7.98 -16.58 -9.15
C SER A 259 7.65 -15.87 -7.83
N CYS A 260 6.59 -15.09 -7.84
CA CYS A 260 5.95 -14.58 -6.64
C CYS A 260 4.45 -14.44 -6.88
N CYS A 261 3.67 -14.59 -5.82
CA CYS A 261 2.22 -14.51 -5.91
C CYS A 261 1.64 -13.66 -4.77
N ILE A 262 0.71 -12.79 -5.11
CA ILE A 262 -0.16 -12.11 -4.15
C ILE A 262 -1.49 -12.85 -4.12
N TYR A 263 -1.84 -13.39 -2.97
CA TYR A 263 -3.16 -13.95 -2.73
C TYR A 263 -4.07 -12.90 -2.12
N LYS A 264 -5.20 -12.63 -2.75
CA LYS A 264 -6.29 -11.81 -2.20
C LYS A 264 -7.39 -12.76 -1.76
N ILE A 265 -7.49 -12.96 -0.45
CA ILE A 265 -8.34 -14.00 0.14
C ILE A 265 -9.51 -13.32 0.85
N ARG A 266 -10.72 -13.57 0.36
CA ARG A 266 -11.95 -13.20 1.06
C ARG A 266 -12.39 -14.34 1.95
N ALA A 267 -12.47 -14.05 3.25
CA ALA A 267 -12.84 -15.05 4.26
C ALA A 267 -13.98 -14.51 5.12
N THR A 268 -14.93 -15.37 5.45
CA THR A 268 -15.99 -15.01 6.40
C THR A 268 -15.42 -14.83 7.81
N THR A 269 -14.46 -15.68 8.20
CA THR A 269 -13.77 -15.61 9.49
C THR A 269 -12.26 -15.76 9.29
N TYR A 270 -11.49 -14.97 10.02
CA TYR A 270 -10.04 -15.00 10.03
C TYR A 270 -9.52 -15.45 11.40
N ILE A 271 -8.63 -16.44 11.45
CA ILE A 271 -7.95 -16.91 12.66
C ILE A 271 -6.47 -16.53 12.61
N ASN A 272 -6.03 -15.66 13.50
CA ASN A 272 -4.63 -15.36 13.73
C ASN A 272 -4.00 -16.43 14.64
N ALA A 273 -3.25 -17.37 14.06
CA ALA A 273 -2.47 -18.40 14.75
C ALA A 273 -0.96 -18.29 14.45
N MET A 274 -0.47 -17.08 14.18
CA MET A 274 0.91 -16.80 13.75
C MET A 274 1.96 -16.91 14.87
N GLY A 275 1.57 -17.38 16.05
CA GLY A 275 2.51 -17.65 17.15
C GLY A 275 3.05 -16.38 17.82
N ALA A 276 4.31 -16.43 18.22
CA ALA A 276 5.00 -15.34 18.92
C ALA A 276 6.47 -15.24 18.48
N THR A 277 7.06 -14.05 18.65
CA THR A 277 8.47 -13.76 18.33
C THR A 277 9.26 -13.72 19.65
N GLU A 278 10.39 -14.44 19.72
CA GLU A 278 11.28 -14.44 20.87
C GLU A 278 11.95 -13.08 21.06
N ARG A 279 12.13 -12.64 22.29
CA ARG A 279 12.70 -11.33 22.66
C ARG A 279 14.12 -11.46 23.19
N PRO A 280 15.07 -10.60 22.78
CA PRO A 280 16.35 -10.49 23.40
C PRO A 280 16.29 -9.73 24.75
N ILE A 281 17.23 -10.03 25.67
CA ILE A 281 17.48 -9.20 26.85
C ILE A 281 18.53 -8.14 26.49
N ALA A 282 18.29 -6.88 26.86
CA ALA A 282 19.26 -5.81 26.64
C ALA A 282 20.35 -5.82 27.74
N PHE A 283 21.62 -6.00 27.36
CA PHE A 283 22.80 -5.90 28.22
C PHE A 283 23.95 -5.22 27.45
N VAL A 284 25.02 -4.84 28.13
CA VAL A 284 26.13 -4.10 27.51
C VAL A 284 26.79 -4.92 26.40
N ASP A 285 26.88 -4.32 25.20
CA ASP A 285 27.40 -4.96 23.98
C ASP A 285 26.66 -6.26 23.55
N ASN A 286 25.34 -6.33 23.76
CA ASN A 286 24.49 -7.45 23.37
C ASN A 286 24.36 -7.66 21.86
N ASP A 287 24.94 -6.79 21.07
CA ASP A 287 24.96 -6.80 19.62
C ASP A 287 26.19 -7.52 19.01
N ARG A 288 27.13 -7.93 19.86
CA ARG A 288 28.39 -8.53 19.40
C ARG A 288 28.17 -9.90 18.73
N PRO A 289 28.80 -10.20 17.56
CA PRO A 289 28.73 -11.51 16.92
C PRO A 289 29.05 -12.65 17.90
N GLY A 290 28.19 -13.65 17.99
CA GLY A 290 28.17 -14.67 19.02
C GLY A 290 27.11 -14.43 20.10
N THR A 291 26.39 -13.30 20.08
CA THR A 291 25.15 -13.14 20.85
C THR A 291 23.97 -13.50 19.94
N MET A 292 23.07 -14.39 20.41
CA MET A 292 21.96 -14.93 19.65
C MET A 292 20.76 -15.21 20.56
N LEU A 293 19.57 -15.33 20.00
CA LEU A 293 18.39 -15.81 20.69
C LEU A 293 18.51 -17.32 20.98
N LEU A 294 17.98 -17.74 22.13
CA LEU A 294 18.00 -19.13 22.57
C LEU A 294 17.30 -20.06 21.57
N GLY A 295 16.08 -19.71 21.17
CA GLY A 295 15.30 -20.48 20.20
C GLY A 295 15.93 -20.48 18.79
N ALA A 296 16.69 -19.45 18.43
CA ALA A 296 17.42 -19.45 17.18
C ALA A 296 18.51 -20.51 17.16
N ALA A 297 19.27 -20.64 18.24
CA ALA A 297 20.30 -21.69 18.39
C ALA A 297 19.70 -23.09 18.31
N GLU A 298 18.54 -23.32 18.94
CA GLU A 298 17.80 -24.59 18.86
C GLU A 298 17.37 -24.88 17.40
N ARG A 299 16.85 -23.90 16.69
CA ARG A 299 16.44 -24.06 15.27
C ARG A 299 17.64 -24.38 14.38
N PHE A 300 18.79 -23.69 14.54
CA PHE A 300 19.99 -24.01 13.79
C PHE A 300 20.50 -25.41 14.07
N LEU A 301 20.46 -25.84 15.33
CA LEU A 301 20.86 -27.20 15.71
C LEU A 301 19.94 -28.27 15.12
N THR A 302 18.64 -28.14 15.32
CA THR A 302 17.65 -29.18 14.94
C THR A 302 17.42 -29.20 13.42
N ARG A 303 17.19 -28.06 12.82
CA ARG A 303 16.84 -27.97 11.37
C ARG A 303 18.04 -28.26 10.48
N TYR A 304 19.20 -27.73 10.88
CA TYR A 304 20.37 -27.70 10.00
C TYR A 304 21.61 -28.41 10.57
N GLY A 305 21.52 -29.01 11.77
CA GLY A 305 22.65 -29.64 12.42
C GLY A 305 23.81 -28.69 12.70
N VAL A 306 23.54 -27.39 12.86
CA VAL A 306 24.54 -26.34 13.07
C VAL A 306 24.76 -26.07 14.54
N ARG A 307 25.98 -26.29 15.02
CA ARG A 307 26.44 -25.85 16.34
C ARG A 307 26.86 -24.39 16.26
N VAL A 308 26.13 -23.49 16.91
CA VAL A 308 26.35 -22.03 16.80
C VAL A 308 27.60 -21.55 17.58
N GLY A 309 28.21 -22.41 18.39
CA GLY A 309 29.43 -22.22 19.14
C GLY A 309 29.89 -23.52 19.75
N ALA A 310 30.98 -23.47 20.54
CA ALA A 310 31.50 -24.60 21.30
C ALA A 310 31.27 -24.44 22.82
N ASP A 311 31.40 -23.22 23.33
CA ASP A 311 31.29 -22.83 24.73
C ASP A 311 30.17 -21.83 24.92
N LEU A 312 29.04 -22.23 25.52
CA LEU A 312 27.83 -21.44 25.63
C LEU A 312 27.69 -20.83 27.05
N VAL A 313 27.08 -19.62 27.10
CA VAL A 313 26.40 -19.09 28.29
C VAL A 313 24.95 -18.85 27.93
N LEU A 314 24.04 -19.43 28.74
CA LEU A 314 22.59 -19.28 28.54
C LEU A 314 22.08 -18.23 29.54
N PHE A 315 21.18 -17.34 29.08
CA PHE A 315 20.68 -16.24 29.89
C PHE A 315 19.17 -16.07 29.62
N ALA A 316 18.33 -16.33 30.62
CA ALA A 316 16.87 -16.31 30.45
C ALA A 316 16.12 -15.96 31.75
N ASN A 317 14.82 -15.78 31.61
CA ASN A 317 13.85 -15.45 32.66
C ASN A 317 12.68 -16.45 32.71
N HIS A 318 12.83 -17.65 32.13
CA HIS A 318 11.75 -18.65 31.98
C HIS A 318 12.29 -20.10 31.94
N ASN A 319 11.40 -21.08 32.12
CA ASN A 319 11.77 -22.50 32.27
C ASN A 319 12.33 -23.17 31.01
N ARG A 320 11.96 -22.75 29.81
CA ARG A 320 12.40 -23.40 28.56
C ARG A 320 13.92 -23.46 28.41
N VAL A 321 14.67 -22.56 29.09
CA VAL A 321 16.13 -22.57 29.07
C VAL A 321 16.74 -23.88 29.54
N TYR A 322 16.08 -24.59 30.46
CA TYR A 322 16.56 -25.87 31.00
C TYR A 322 16.46 -27.00 29.99
N ASP A 323 15.36 -27.08 29.24
CA ASP A 323 15.19 -28.03 28.15
C ASP A 323 16.19 -27.77 27.02
N SER A 324 16.38 -26.49 26.64
CA SER A 324 17.38 -26.06 25.65
C SER A 324 18.78 -26.46 26.07
N ALA A 325 19.14 -26.25 27.34
CA ALA A 325 20.44 -26.59 27.91
C ALA A 325 20.73 -28.12 27.82
N VAL A 326 19.76 -28.96 28.17
CA VAL A 326 19.88 -30.41 28.05
C VAL A 326 20.11 -30.84 26.60
N ARG A 327 19.38 -30.22 25.64
CA ARG A 327 19.56 -30.49 24.20
C ARG A 327 20.94 -30.09 23.69
N PHE A 328 21.46 -28.93 24.11
CA PHE A 328 22.79 -28.49 23.73
C PHE A 328 23.87 -29.41 24.28
N LEU A 329 23.76 -29.86 25.52
CA LEU A 329 24.67 -30.86 26.10
C LEU A 329 24.64 -32.19 25.33
N ALA A 330 23.43 -32.68 25.00
CA ALA A 330 23.24 -33.89 24.22
C ALA A 330 23.86 -33.80 22.81
N ALA A 331 23.90 -32.57 22.26
CA ALA A 331 24.57 -32.27 20.99
C ALA A 331 26.11 -32.09 21.13
N GLY A 332 26.66 -32.25 22.31
CA GLY A 332 28.10 -32.15 22.62
C GLY A 332 28.64 -30.73 22.71
N LEU A 333 27.77 -29.76 23.02
CA LEU A 333 28.17 -28.36 23.33
C LEU A 333 28.49 -28.24 24.82
N ARG A 334 29.45 -27.39 25.18
CA ARG A 334 29.76 -27.09 26.59
C ARG A 334 28.98 -25.88 27.04
N ILE A 335 28.44 -25.94 28.27
CA ILE A 335 27.73 -24.83 28.89
C ILE A 335 28.56 -24.33 30.11
N GLY A 336 29.11 -23.11 29.97
CA GLY A 336 29.91 -22.49 31.02
C GLY A 336 29.07 -21.97 32.19
N ALA A 337 27.83 -21.55 31.93
CA ALA A 337 26.84 -21.19 32.95
C ALA A 337 25.44 -21.11 32.37
N LEU A 338 24.42 -21.45 33.17
CA LEU A 338 23.05 -21.09 32.97
C LEU A 338 22.70 -19.96 33.93
N VAL A 339 22.31 -18.82 33.42
CA VAL A 339 22.02 -17.58 34.17
C VAL A 339 20.52 -17.34 34.17
N ASP A 340 19.89 -17.53 35.31
CA ASP A 340 18.47 -17.32 35.54
C ASP A 340 18.25 -16.06 36.38
N VAL A 341 17.48 -15.12 35.87
CA VAL A 341 17.19 -13.88 36.62
C VAL A 341 16.26 -14.11 37.80
N ARG A 342 15.55 -15.22 37.82
CA ARG A 342 14.56 -15.54 38.83
C ARG A 342 15.26 -16.03 40.12
N PRO A 343 14.61 -15.91 41.29
CA PRO A 343 15.03 -16.61 42.50
C PRO A 343 14.88 -18.12 42.31
N GLU A 344 15.70 -18.89 42.94
CA GLU A 344 15.68 -20.36 42.88
C GLU A 344 14.29 -20.94 43.24
N SER A 345 13.60 -20.32 44.22
CA SER A 345 12.25 -20.68 44.64
C SER A 345 11.15 -20.51 43.57
N ALA A 346 11.43 -19.80 42.50
CA ALA A 346 10.48 -19.65 41.36
C ALA A 346 10.46 -20.88 40.44
N VAL A 347 11.51 -21.72 40.50
CA VAL A 347 11.59 -22.95 39.67
C VAL A 347 10.99 -24.09 40.48
N ARG A 348 9.71 -24.40 40.24
CA ARG A 348 8.90 -25.34 41.07
C ARG A 348 8.43 -26.56 40.33
N ARG A 349 8.38 -26.57 39.01
CA ARG A 349 7.89 -27.69 38.22
C ARG A 349 8.83 -28.89 38.32
N ALA A 350 8.29 -30.08 38.60
CA ALA A 350 9.07 -31.31 38.82
C ALA A 350 9.95 -31.65 37.60
N GLU A 351 9.42 -31.47 36.37
CA GLU A 351 10.20 -31.70 35.15
C GLU A 351 11.37 -30.75 35.02
N VAL A 352 11.19 -29.46 35.36
CA VAL A 352 12.24 -28.44 35.28
C VAL A 352 13.31 -28.70 36.33
N LEU A 353 12.93 -29.09 37.55
CA LEU A 353 13.85 -29.50 38.62
C LEU A 353 14.66 -30.73 38.21
N ALA A 354 14.03 -31.72 37.56
CA ALA A 354 14.75 -32.87 37.02
C ALA A 354 15.79 -32.47 35.96
N ARG A 355 15.45 -31.60 35.01
CA ARG A 355 16.38 -31.03 34.03
C ARG A 355 17.54 -30.27 34.68
N ARG A 356 17.22 -29.46 35.66
CA ARG A 356 18.24 -28.75 36.47
C ARG A 356 19.23 -29.73 37.13
N HIS A 357 18.75 -30.76 37.76
CA HIS A 357 19.55 -31.82 38.38
C HIS A 357 20.48 -32.52 37.36
N ASP A 358 19.96 -32.76 36.15
CA ASP A 358 20.77 -33.31 35.05
C ASP A 358 21.89 -32.35 34.65
N LEU A 359 21.60 -31.06 34.55
CA LEU A 359 22.62 -30.02 34.26
C LEU A 359 23.67 -29.89 35.34
N GLU A 360 23.27 -29.88 36.61
CA GLU A 360 24.19 -29.83 37.75
C GLU A 360 25.10 -31.06 37.82
N ARG A 361 24.55 -32.27 37.57
CA ARG A 361 25.33 -33.51 37.43
C ARG A 361 26.32 -33.48 36.26
N ALA A 362 25.97 -32.80 35.20
CA ALA A 362 26.85 -32.55 34.04
C ALA A 362 27.87 -31.44 34.31
N GLY A 363 27.89 -30.86 35.51
CA GLY A 363 28.85 -29.81 35.90
C GLY A 363 28.50 -28.40 35.41
N VAL A 364 27.25 -28.15 35.01
CA VAL A 364 26.76 -26.83 34.55
C VAL A 364 26.35 -25.99 35.76
N PRO A 365 27.00 -24.84 36.02
CA PRO A 365 26.56 -23.93 37.09
C PRO A 365 25.21 -23.26 36.72
N CYS A 366 24.19 -23.50 37.54
CA CYS A 366 22.91 -22.79 37.48
C CYS A 366 22.95 -21.58 38.46
N LEU A 367 22.94 -20.37 37.92
CA LEU A 367 23.09 -19.12 38.68
C LEU A 367 21.76 -18.37 38.75
N PHE A 368 21.10 -18.40 39.90
CA PHE A 368 19.85 -17.72 40.19
C PHE A 368 20.08 -16.28 40.66
N GLU A 369 19.13 -15.37 40.41
CA GLU A 369 19.24 -13.94 40.72
C GLU A 369 20.50 -13.32 40.10
N HIS A 370 20.94 -13.83 38.95
CA HIS A 370 22.09 -13.33 38.23
C HIS A 370 21.71 -12.83 36.85
N VAL A 371 22.54 -11.99 36.29
CA VAL A 371 22.40 -11.41 34.95
C VAL A 371 23.70 -11.49 34.18
N VAL A 372 23.61 -11.59 32.87
CA VAL A 372 24.73 -11.22 32.00
C VAL A 372 24.76 -9.70 31.92
N ALA A 373 25.78 -9.10 32.54
CA ALA A 373 25.97 -7.64 32.58
C ALA A 373 26.53 -7.10 31.25
N ALA A 374 27.45 -7.86 30.64
CA ALA A 374 28.10 -7.46 29.38
C ALA A 374 28.64 -8.68 28.64
N SER A 375 28.69 -8.59 27.32
CA SER A 375 29.52 -9.48 26.51
C SER A 375 30.96 -8.99 26.52
N VAL A 376 31.92 -9.90 26.61
CA VAL A 376 33.37 -9.63 26.65
C VAL A 376 33.98 -10.13 25.34
N GLY A 377 34.80 -9.30 24.70
CA GLY A 377 35.55 -9.67 23.47
C GLY A 377 35.83 -8.46 22.58
N GLY A 378 36.45 -8.67 21.48
CA GLY A 378 36.69 -7.68 20.41
C GLY A 378 35.60 -7.75 19.33
N GLU A 379 35.95 -8.36 18.19
CA GLU A 379 35.05 -8.52 17.03
C GLU A 379 33.96 -9.56 17.27
N ARG A 380 34.11 -10.48 18.19
CA ARG A 380 33.16 -11.53 18.59
C ARG A 380 33.20 -11.79 20.09
N VAL A 381 32.18 -12.47 20.59
CA VAL A 381 32.10 -12.93 21.97
C VAL A 381 33.31 -13.84 22.30
N ARG A 382 33.93 -13.60 23.46
CA ARG A 382 34.98 -14.45 24.06
C ARG A 382 34.70 -14.73 25.55
N GLY A 383 33.63 -14.14 26.09
CA GLY A 383 33.17 -14.33 27.46
C GLY A 383 31.91 -13.55 27.74
N ALA A 384 31.27 -13.91 28.83
CA ALA A 384 30.13 -13.19 29.42
C ALA A 384 30.50 -12.71 30.84
N ARG A 385 30.27 -11.44 31.15
CA ARG A 385 30.36 -10.91 32.49
C ARG A 385 29.06 -11.18 33.21
N ILE A 386 29.09 -11.96 34.26
CA ILE A 386 27.92 -12.35 35.05
C ILE A 386 28.01 -11.68 36.44
N ALA A 387 26.91 -11.02 36.83
CA ALA A 387 26.77 -10.33 38.11
C ALA A 387 25.47 -10.71 38.81
N ARG A 388 25.43 -10.64 40.14
CA ARG A 388 24.18 -10.80 40.89
C ARG A 388 23.31 -9.56 40.75
N ILE A 389 22.01 -9.72 40.67
CA ILE A 389 21.04 -8.62 40.61
C ILE A 389 21.17 -7.75 41.87
N GLY A 390 21.26 -6.43 41.72
CA GLY A 390 21.38 -5.48 42.81
C GLY A 390 22.76 -5.39 43.48
N SER A 391 23.76 -6.18 43.05
CA SER A 391 25.12 -6.10 43.56
C SER A 391 25.86 -4.91 42.96
N SER A 392 26.71 -4.27 43.75
CA SER A 392 27.66 -3.25 43.31
C SER A 392 28.93 -3.83 42.69
N ASP A 393 29.11 -5.15 42.78
CA ASP A 393 30.26 -5.85 42.22
C ASP A 393 30.19 -5.87 40.69
N GLN A 394 31.32 -5.71 40.03
CA GLN A 394 31.41 -5.79 38.53
C GLN A 394 31.17 -7.20 38.02
N GLY A 395 31.02 -8.19 38.86
CA GLY A 395 30.79 -9.58 38.49
C GLY A 395 32.01 -10.31 37.91
N ARG A 396 31.89 -11.62 37.68
CA ARG A 396 32.96 -12.48 37.13
C ARG A 396 32.80 -12.66 35.65
N VAL A 397 33.89 -12.87 34.92
CA VAL A 397 33.88 -13.23 33.49
C VAL A 397 33.90 -14.75 33.38
N VAL A 398 32.89 -15.29 32.71
CA VAL A 398 32.83 -16.70 32.28
C VAL A 398 33.24 -16.75 30.81
N ARG A 399 34.24 -17.59 30.51
CA ARG A 399 34.74 -17.78 29.14
C ARG A 399 33.66 -18.49 28.29
N CYS A 400 33.32 -17.93 27.16
CA CYS A 400 32.40 -18.52 26.17
C CYS A 400 32.64 -17.90 24.78
N ASP A 401 32.20 -18.56 23.75
CA ASP A 401 32.21 -18.02 22.38
C ASP A 401 30.79 -17.61 21.90
N THR A 402 29.76 -18.01 22.67
CA THR A 402 28.39 -17.73 22.36
C THR A 402 27.58 -17.45 23.61
N ILE A 403 26.75 -16.38 23.56
CA ILE A 403 25.77 -16.02 24.58
C ILE A 403 24.38 -16.20 23.96
N LEU A 404 23.57 -17.06 24.56
CA LEU A 404 22.19 -17.31 24.15
C LEU A 404 21.23 -16.64 25.14
N SER A 405 20.45 -15.66 24.65
CA SER A 405 19.54 -14.90 25.53
C SER A 405 18.08 -15.07 25.14
N SER A 406 17.17 -15.06 26.13
CA SER A 406 15.73 -15.06 25.90
C SER A 406 14.99 -14.31 27.03
N ALA A 407 14.17 -13.32 26.66
CA ALA A 407 13.29 -12.57 27.57
C ALA A 407 11.83 -13.04 27.44
N GLY A 408 11.59 -14.25 26.96
CA GLY A 408 10.26 -14.75 26.61
C GLY A 408 9.81 -14.31 25.21
N TRP A 409 8.50 -14.23 24.97
CA TRP A 409 7.94 -14.10 23.63
C TRP A 409 6.96 -12.94 23.54
N SER A 410 6.94 -12.30 22.37
CA SER A 410 5.94 -11.29 21.96
C SER A 410 4.91 -11.95 21.06
N PRO A 411 3.64 -12.05 21.46
CA PRO A 411 2.56 -12.53 20.60
C PRO A 411 2.47 -11.77 19.29
N ALA A 412 2.12 -12.46 18.21
CA ALA A 412 1.97 -11.87 16.88
C ALA A 412 0.64 -11.10 16.75
N VAL A 413 0.63 -9.86 17.23
CA VAL A 413 -0.58 -9.00 17.30
C VAL A 413 -0.76 -8.09 16.09
N HIS A 414 0.18 -8.08 15.15
CA HIS A 414 0.19 -7.15 14.01
C HIS A 414 -0.99 -7.34 13.04
N ALA A 415 -1.53 -8.56 12.90
CA ALA A 415 -2.73 -8.83 12.11
C ALA A 415 -4.03 -8.77 12.93
N SER A 416 -3.97 -8.21 14.14
CA SER A 416 -5.15 -7.92 14.98
C SER A 416 -5.07 -6.45 15.42
N PRO A 417 -5.23 -5.50 14.50
CA PRO A 417 -4.73 -4.13 14.67
C PRO A 417 -5.49 -3.28 15.69
N ASN A 418 -6.72 -3.59 16.01
CA ASN A 418 -7.59 -2.61 16.67
C ASN A 418 -7.68 -2.70 18.19
N SER A 419 -7.23 -3.79 18.81
CA SER A 419 -7.26 -3.92 20.27
C SER A 419 -6.15 -4.80 20.80
N ARG A 420 -5.25 -4.21 21.59
CA ARG A 420 -4.11 -4.89 22.22
C ARG A 420 -4.16 -4.63 23.71
N ARG A 421 -4.02 -5.68 24.50
CA ARG A 421 -3.97 -5.61 25.96
C ARG A 421 -2.64 -6.19 26.45
N TYR A 422 -1.99 -5.50 27.39
CA TYR A 422 -0.85 -6.06 28.07
C TYR A 422 -1.28 -7.14 29.07
N GLN A 423 -0.64 -8.28 29.03
CA GLN A 423 -0.88 -9.42 29.89
C GLN A 423 0.39 -9.68 30.72
N THR A 424 0.27 -9.58 32.03
CA THR A 424 1.41 -9.57 32.95
C THR A 424 2.09 -10.94 33.08
N ASP A 425 1.33 -12.02 33.06
CA ASP A 425 1.78 -13.41 33.22
C ASP A 425 2.69 -13.88 32.09
N ILE A 426 2.49 -13.36 30.87
CA ILE A 426 3.39 -13.60 29.74
C ILE A 426 4.32 -12.44 29.44
N ALA A 427 4.24 -11.36 30.22
CA ALA A 427 4.94 -10.10 29.99
C ALA A 427 4.85 -9.62 28.54
N GLY A 428 3.67 -9.68 27.93
CA GLY A 428 3.46 -9.42 26.49
C GLY A 428 2.12 -8.79 26.18
N PHE A 429 1.99 -8.29 24.96
CA PHE A 429 0.73 -7.77 24.45
C PHE A 429 0.01 -8.85 23.66
N VAL A 430 -1.29 -9.04 23.91
CA VAL A 430 -2.17 -9.96 23.20
C VAL A 430 -3.24 -9.20 22.44
N GLY A 431 -3.69 -9.76 21.32
CA GLY A 431 -4.85 -9.24 20.59
C GLY A 431 -6.15 -9.57 21.32
N THR A 432 -7.03 -8.58 21.48
CA THR A 432 -8.32 -8.79 22.19
C THR A 432 -9.50 -9.03 21.23
N GLY A 433 -9.23 -9.25 19.93
CA GLY A 433 -10.26 -9.38 18.90
C GLY A 433 -10.87 -8.00 18.54
N GLY A 434 -10.77 -7.59 17.29
CA GLY A 434 -11.26 -6.27 16.85
C GLY A 434 -12.64 -6.26 16.23
N CYS A 435 -13.09 -7.39 15.73
CA CYS A 435 -14.44 -7.63 15.21
C CYS A 435 -14.83 -9.10 15.47
N ASP A 436 -16.13 -9.39 15.42
CA ASP A 436 -16.68 -10.74 15.70
C ASP A 436 -16.15 -11.83 14.75
N ARG A 437 -15.56 -11.44 13.60
CA ARG A 437 -15.05 -12.35 12.57
C ARG A 437 -13.53 -12.58 12.63
N THR A 438 -12.80 -11.89 13.53
CA THR A 438 -11.35 -12.08 13.72
C THR A 438 -11.07 -12.75 15.05
N LEU A 439 -10.56 -13.97 15.00
CA LEU A 439 -10.20 -14.76 16.17
C LEU A 439 -8.68 -14.85 16.32
N THR A 440 -8.20 -15.11 17.52
CA THR A 440 -6.78 -15.31 17.81
C THR A 440 -6.61 -16.59 18.60
N ALA A 441 -5.59 -17.41 18.24
CA ALA A 441 -5.35 -18.69 18.87
C ALA A 441 -3.87 -18.95 19.18
N GLY A 442 -3.58 -19.84 20.11
CA GLY A 442 -2.22 -20.24 20.50
C GLY A 442 -1.39 -19.10 21.07
N ALA A 443 -0.11 -19.10 20.81
CA ALA A 443 0.82 -18.10 21.35
C ALA A 443 0.50 -16.65 20.91
N ALA A 444 -0.18 -16.45 19.78
CA ALA A 444 -0.70 -15.14 19.38
C ALA A 444 -1.79 -14.62 20.34
N ALA A 445 -2.52 -15.51 21.00
CA ALA A 445 -3.48 -15.23 22.08
C ALA A 445 -2.87 -15.29 23.48
N GLY A 446 -1.55 -15.42 23.60
CA GLY A 446 -0.85 -15.54 24.87
C GLY A 446 -0.86 -16.96 25.46
N ARG A 447 -1.32 -17.97 24.70
CA ARG A 447 -1.30 -19.38 25.10
C ARG A 447 0.03 -20.02 24.69
N LEU A 448 1.01 -19.99 25.59
CA LEU A 448 2.38 -20.38 25.28
C LEU A 448 2.66 -21.86 25.48
N GLU A 449 1.85 -22.53 26.32
CA GLU A 449 1.97 -23.98 26.55
C GLU A 449 1.32 -24.76 25.40
N LEU A 450 1.90 -25.93 25.05
CA LEU A 450 1.48 -26.69 23.87
C LEU A 450 0.01 -27.15 23.99
N SER A 451 -0.38 -27.67 25.16
CA SER A 451 -1.77 -28.09 25.41
C SER A 451 -2.77 -26.97 25.27
N GLU A 452 -2.48 -25.82 25.89
CA GLU A 452 -3.31 -24.61 25.77
C GLU A 452 -3.39 -24.10 24.32
N ALA A 453 -2.29 -24.16 23.59
CA ALA A 453 -2.25 -23.76 22.20
C ALA A 453 -3.14 -24.65 21.32
N LEU A 454 -3.10 -25.96 21.52
CA LEU A 454 -3.96 -26.93 20.82
C LEU A 454 -5.44 -26.73 21.14
N GLU A 455 -5.78 -26.58 22.42
CA GLU A 455 -7.16 -26.34 22.89
C GLU A 455 -7.72 -25.01 22.37
N SER A 456 -6.92 -23.96 22.47
CA SER A 456 -7.25 -22.64 21.95
C SER A 456 -7.48 -22.66 20.43
N GLY A 457 -6.64 -23.39 19.70
CA GLY A 457 -6.78 -23.61 18.27
C GLY A 457 -8.10 -24.32 17.93
N HIS A 458 -8.36 -25.44 18.59
CA HIS A 458 -9.58 -26.21 18.40
C HIS A 458 -10.85 -25.37 18.62
N ALA A 459 -10.92 -24.69 19.76
CA ALA A 459 -12.05 -23.82 20.09
C ALA A 459 -12.24 -22.67 19.08
N ALA A 460 -11.13 -22.07 18.59
CA ALA A 460 -11.19 -21.05 17.57
C ALA A 460 -11.70 -21.58 16.22
N GLY A 461 -11.28 -22.80 15.82
CA GLY A 461 -11.73 -23.45 14.60
C GLY A 461 -13.22 -23.77 14.61
N GLU A 462 -13.73 -24.38 15.69
CA GLU A 462 -15.15 -24.63 15.85
C GLU A 462 -15.99 -23.35 15.87
N ARG A 463 -15.52 -22.31 16.58
CA ARG A 463 -16.20 -21.02 16.62
C ARG A 463 -16.23 -20.36 15.24
N ALA A 464 -15.12 -20.38 14.50
CA ALA A 464 -15.05 -19.84 13.16
C ALA A 464 -16.02 -20.52 12.20
N ALA A 465 -16.11 -21.86 12.24
CA ALA A 465 -17.06 -22.62 11.42
C ALA A 465 -18.52 -22.30 11.76
N ARG A 466 -18.83 -22.08 13.04
CA ARG A 466 -20.18 -21.63 13.45
C ARG A 466 -20.51 -20.24 12.93
N LEU A 467 -19.59 -19.29 13.09
CA LEU A 467 -19.77 -17.91 12.63
C LEU A 467 -19.92 -17.79 11.11
N ALA A 468 -19.26 -18.65 10.35
CA ALA A 468 -19.35 -18.66 8.91
C ALA A 468 -20.73 -19.10 8.37
N ARG A 469 -21.48 -19.87 9.15
CA ARG A 469 -22.80 -20.42 8.75
C ARG A 469 -24.00 -19.64 9.26
N THR A 470 -23.80 -18.74 10.22
CA THR A 470 -24.87 -17.90 10.78
C THR A 470 -24.71 -16.48 10.29
N GLU A 471 -25.47 -16.09 9.27
CA GLU A 471 -25.69 -14.68 8.95
C GLU A 471 -26.46 -14.04 10.12
N GLY A 472 -25.82 -13.08 10.81
CA GLY A 472 -26.51 -12.12 11.65
C GLY A 472 -26.67 -12.41 13.14
N LEU A 473 -25.76 -13.15 13.79
CA LEU A 473 -25.74 -13.21 15.25
C LEU A 473 -24.48 -12.56 15.82
N SER A 474 -24.62 -11.39 16.42
CA SER A 474 -23.62 -10.82 17.32
C SER A 474 -23.60 -11.68 18.61
N GLY A 475 -22.75 -12.66 18.65
CA GLY A 475 -22.52 -13.48 19.83
C GLY A 475 -21.50 -12.81 20.74
N ALA A 476 -21.85 -12.55 21.99
CA ALA A 476 -20.96 -12.05 23.02
C ALA A 476 -19.65 -12.86 23.04
N ALA A 477 -18.53 -12.17 23.07
CA ALA A 477 -17.20 -12.76 23.19
C ALA A 477 -17.17 -13.63 24.45
N THR A 478 -17.05 -14.97 24.26
CA THR A 478 -16.86 -15.88 25.37
C THR A 478 -15.47 -15.63 25.93
N THR A 479 -15.39 -14.97 27.04
CA THR A 479 -14.16 -14.84 27.84
C THR A 479 -13.78 -16.26 28.27
N VAL A 480 -12.70 -16.80 27.75
CA VAL A 480 -12.14 -18.05 28.24
C VAL A 480 -11.58 -17.75 29.62
N HIS A 481 -12.18 -18.34 30.66
CA HIS A 481 -11.68 -18.23 32.02
C HIS A 481 -10.28 -18.83 32.11
N HIS A 482 -9.35 -18.05 32.65
CA HIS A 482 -8.01 -18.49 32.97
C HIS A 482 -8.07 -19.46 34.15
N GLY A 483 -7.58 -20.69 33.98
CA GLY A 483 -7.17 -21.50 35.12
C GLY A 483 -6.01 -20.77 35.84
N ASP A 484 -5.91 -20.97 37.16
CA ASP A 484 -4.84 -20.41 38.00
C ASP A 484 -3.48 -21.00 37.61
N PHE A 485 -2.86 -20.44 36.53
CA PHE A 485 -1.53 -20.82 36.05
C PHE A 485 -0.53 -19.83 36.60
N ALA A 486 0.37 -20.28 37.49
CA ALA A 486 1.49 -19.44 37.95
C ALA A 486 2.48 -19.26 36.81
N PRO A 487 2.81 -18.02 36.43
CA PRO A 487 3.68 -17.78 35.29
C PRO A 487 5.09 -18.30 35.59
N ASP A 488 5.59 -19.17 34.69
CA ASP A 488 6.99 -19.61 34.73
C ASP A 488 7.96 -18.55 34.16
N LEU A 489 7.43 -17.39 33.80
CA LEU A 489 8.15 -16.27 33.21
C LEU A 489 8.06 -15.03 34.12
N VAL A 490 9.21 -14.43 34.44
CA VAL A 490 9.28 -13.17 35.18
C VAL A 490 9.62 -12.04 34.21
N PRO A 491 8.88 -10.92 34.23
CA PRO A 491 9.21 -9.77 33.38
C PRO A 491 10.64 -9.30 33.62
N PHE A 492 11.48 -9.36 32.59
CA PHE A 492 12.86 -8.90 32.64
C PHE A 492 13.34 -8.45 31.27
N TRP A 493 13.71 -7.19 31.11
CA TRP A 493 13.93 -6.57 29.81
C TRP A 493 15.36 -6.16 29.56
N ARG A 494 16.07 -5.75 30.64
CA ARG A 494 17.46 -5.31 30.59
C ARG A 494 18.24 -5.61 31.84
N SER A 495 19.55 -5.80 31.71
CA SER A 495 20.46 -5.91 32.79
C SER A 495 20.83 -4.51 33.33
N ALA A 496 20.26 -4.13 34.45
CA ALA A 496 20.65 -2.91 35.19
C ALA A 496 21.75 -3.27 36.20
N CYS A 497 22.99 -2.86 35.94
CA CYS A 497 24.13 -2.97 36.89
C CYS A 497 24.45 -1.59 37.44
N SER A 498 25.29 -1.53 38.48
CA SER A 498 25.65 -0.29 39.21
C SER A 498 26.22 0.85 38.34
N THR A 499 26.73 0.55 37.13
CA THR A 499 27.14 1.54 36.12
C THR A 499 26.81 1.05 34.71
N PRO A 500 25.55 1.05 34.36
CA PRO A 500 25.16 0.51 33.02
C PRO A 500 25.61 1.48 31.91
N ASN A 501 26.42 0.97 30.97
CA ASN A 501 26.66 1.71 29.72
C ASN A 501 25.47 1.60 28.79
N GLU A 502 24.41 2.37 29.08
CA GLU A 502 23.15 2.39 28.31
C GLU A 502 23.35 2.68 26.81
N LYS A 503 24.45 3.37 26.45
CA LYS A 503 24.84 3.62 25.04
C LYS A 503 25.26 2.37 24.27
N SER A 504 25.43 1.23 24.96
CA SER A 504 25.82 -0.04 24.38
C SER A 504 24.82 -1.16 24.73
N GLN A 505 23.64 -0.82 25.27
CA GLN A 505 22.51 -1.73 25.47
C GLN A 505 21.55 -1.54 24.30
N PHE A 506 21.61 -2.40 23.30
CA PHE A 506 20.80 -2.29 22.10
C PHE A 506 19.42 -2.89 22.33
N VAL A 507 18.39 -2.14 21.94
CA VAL A 507 16.98 -2.53 21.97
C VAL A 507 16.49 -2.86 20.56
N ASP A 508 16.82 -2.02 19.58
CA ASP A 508 16.61 -2.28 18.15
C ASP A 508 17.97 -2.43 17.46
N PHE A 509 18.24 -3.61 16.96
CA PHE A 509 19.55 -3.94 16.38
C PHE A 509 19.71 -3.40 14.96
N GLN A 510 18.63 -3.35 14.16
CA GLN A 510 18.73 -2.89 12.77
C GLN A 510 18.99 -1.38 12.71
N ASN A 511 18.34 -0.60 13.57
CA ASN A 511 18.45 0.86 13.59
C ASN A 511 19.42 1.39 14.65
N ASP A 512 20.16 0.51 15.32
CA ASP A 512 21.12 0.89 16.37
C ASP A 512 20.48 1.76 17.49
N VAL A 513 19.24 1.42 17.91
CA VAL A 513 18.58 2.14 19.02
C VAL A 513 18.97 1.50 20.34
N THR A 514 19.46 2.32 21.26
CA THR A 514 19.93 1.92 22.58
C THR A 514 18.99 2.39 23.68
N VAL A 515 19.18 1.88 24.91
CA VAL A 515 18.47 2.40 26.10
C VAL A 515 18.73 3.88 26.30
N ALA A 516 19.95 4.36 26.02
CA ALA A 516 20.30 5.77 26.10
C ALA A 516 19.50 6.64 25.12
N ASP A 517 19.21 6.14 23.91
CA ASP A 517 18.37 6.86 22.94
C ASP A 517 16.92 7.00 23.42
N LEU A 518 16.35 5.96 24.07
CA LEU A 518 15.02 6.03 24.69
C LEU A 518 15.00 7.05 25.84
N ARG A 519 16.01 7.04 26.69
CA ARG A 519 16.15 8.02 27.79
C ARG A 519 16.27 9.44 27.26
N GLN A 520 17.05 9.65 26.20
CA GLN A 520 17.19 10.95 25.55
C GLN A 520 15.87 11.44 24.99
N ALA A 521 15.12 10.60 24.29
CA ALA A 521 13.79 10.96 23.76
C ALA A 521 12.83 11.41 24.86
N LEU A 522 12.82 10.67 25.99
CA LEU A 522 12.00 11.01 27.16
C LEU A 522 12.45 12.33 27.82
N ALA A 523 13.75 12.59 27.94
CA ALA A 523 14.29 13.83 28.48
C ALA A 523 13.95 15.04 27.61
N GLU A 524 13.83 14.87 26.30
CA GLU A 524 13.42 15.89 25.33
C GLU A 524 11.90 16.06 25.23
N GLY A 525 11.12 15.34 26.05
CA GLY A 525 9.67 15.55 26.18
C GLY A 525 8.80 14.63 25.35
N PHE A 526 9.36 13.70 24.58
CA PHE A 526 8.56 12.70 23.84
C PHE A 526 8.01 11.66 24.82
N ARG A 527 6.67 11.57 24.94
CA ARG A 527 5.98 10.71 25.92
C ARG A 527 5.21 9.57 25.29
N ASP A 528 4.75 9.75 24.07
CA ASP A 528 3.99 8.78 23.30
C ASP A 528 4.94 7.85 22.55
N ILE A 529 4.64 6.54 22.53
CA ILE A 529 5.51 5.52 21.92
C ILE A 529 5.66 5.73 20.40
N GLU A 530 4.65 6.26 19.72
CA GLU A 530 4.73 6.57 18.29
C GLU A 530 5.67 7.77 18.02
N HIS A 531 5.74 8.74 18.93
CA HIS A 531 6.68 9.85 18.82
C HIS A 531 8.11 9.39 19.16
N ILE A 532 8.28 8.56 20.21
CA ILE A 532 9.57 7.95 20.55
C ILE A 532 10.08 7.13 19.37
N LYS A 533 9.22 6.32 18.73
CA LYS A 533 9.54 5.56 17.52
C LYS A 533 10.11 6.47 16.43
N ARG A 534 9.41 7.55 16.08
CA ARG A 534 9.83 8.46 14.99
C ARG A 534 11.13 9.19 15.34
N TYR A 535 11.28 9.60 16.60
CA TYR A 535 12.44 10.34 17.04
C TYR A 535 13.72 9.49 17.11
N THR A 536 13.62 8.23 17.56
CA THR A 536 14.75 7.31 17.71
C THR A 536 14.99 6.40 16.54
N THR A 537 14.03 6.27 15.62
CA THR A 537 13.93 5.23 14.57
C THR A 537 13.64 3.81 15.11
N LEU A 538 13.19 3.71 16.36
CA LEU A 538 12.79 2.44 16.98
C LEU A 538 11.70 1.75 16.14
N GLY A 539 11.88 0.47 15.86
CA GLY A 539 10.88 -0.33 15.12
C GLY A 539 10.61 0.14 13.68
N MET A 540 11.53 0.92 13.09
CA MET A 540 11.48 1.30 11.68
C MET A 540 12.24 0.34 10.78
N GLY A 541 12.73 -0.77 11.32
CA GLY A 541 13.42 -1.81 10.59
C GLY A 541 12.45 -2.71 9.79
N THR A 542 13.01 -3.73 9.14
CA THR A 542 12.27 -4.66 8.28
C THR A 542 11.27 -5.56 9.03
N ASP A 543 11.42 -5.69 10.36
CA ASP A 543 10.49 -6.41 11.24
C ASP A 543 9.40 -5.50 11.85
N GLN A 544 9.45 -4.19 11.57
CA GLN A 544 8.57 -3.18 12.13
C GLN A 544 8.48 -3.20 13.67
N GLY A 545 9.58 -3.57 14.35
CA GLY A 545 9.69 -3.58 15.81
C GLY A 545 9.08 -4.79 16.49
N ARG A 546 8.78 -5.88 15.79
CA ARG A 546 8.28 -7.10 16.42
C ARG A 546 9.22 -7.69 17.46
N SER A 547 10.52 -7.64 17.21
CA SER A 547 11.55 -8.08 18.16
C SER A 547 11.85 -7.06 19.26
N ALA A 548 11.69 -5.76 18.99
CA ALA A 548 12.12 -4.66 19.85
C ALA A 548 10.99 -3.95 20.61
N GLY A 549 9.77 -3.91 20.06
CA GLY A 549 8.70 -3.02 20.51
C GLY A 549 8.25 -3.27 21.94
N ALA A 550 8.02 -4.53 22.33
CA ALA A 550 7.60 -4.86 23.69
C ALA A 550 8.69 -4.55 24.73
N SER A 551 9.96 -4.87 24.42
CA SER A 551 11.10 -4.53 25.27
C SER A 551 11.29 -3.02 25.40
N ALA A 552 11.15 -2.27 24.32
CA ALA A 552 11.22 -0.81 24.35
C ALA A 552 10.09 -0.19 25.20
N ALA A 553 8.84 -0.65 25.02
CA ALA A 553 7.71 -0.19 25.83
C ALA A 553 7.92 -0.44 27.31
N ALA A 554 8.44 -1.61 27.66
CA ALA A 554 8.74 -1.96 29.05
C ALA A 554 9.91 -1.14 29.64
N ILE A 555 10.97 -0.89 28.87
CA ILE A 555 12.09 -0.01 29.29
C ILE A 555 11.60 1.43 29.46
N VAL A 556 10.75 1.94 28.58
CA VAL A 556 10.12 3.26 28.72
C VAL A 556 9.23 3.30 29.96
N ALA A 557 8.46 2.25 30.23
CA ALA A 557 7.65 2.10 31.43
C ALA A 557 8.50 2.14 32.71
N GLU A 558 9.61 1.40 32.74
CA GLU A 558 10.60 1.41 33.84
C GLU A 558 11.16 2.82 34.07
N ILE A 559 11.61 3.52 33.02
CA ILE A 559 12.19 4.87 33.12
C ILE A 559 11.15 5.90 33.60
N THR A 560 9.91 5.76 33.19
CA THR A 560 8.83 6.72 33.50
C THR A 560 8.02 6.38 34.73
N GLY A 561 8.22 5.19 35.32
CA GLY A 561 7.44 4.69 36.46
C GLY A 561 5.98 4.37 36.12
N LYS A 562 5.64 4.21 34.83
CA LYS A 562 4.27 3.91 34.35
C LYS A 562 4.09 2.41 34.13
N PRO A 563 2.85 1.89 34.19
CA PRO A 563 2.57 0.50 33.79
C PRO A 563 2.88 0.30 32.29
N VAL A 564 3.40 -0.87 31.90
CA VAL A 564 3.74 -1.20 30.49
C VAL A 564 2.52 -1.06 29.59
N GLY A 565 1.33 -1.48 30.05
CA GLY A 565 0.09 -1.34 29.31
C GLY A 565 -0.32 0.10 28.99
N ALA A 566 0.12 1.06 29.82
CA ALA A 566 -0.14 2.49 29.59
C ALA A 566 0.82 3.12 28.57
N ILE A 567 1.99 2.52 28.34
CA ILE A 567 2.91 2.92 27.27
C ILE A 567 2.39 2.41 25.91
N GLY A 568 1.92 1.17 25.87
CA GLY A 568 1.43 0.52 24.67
C GLY A 568 2.52 0.11 23.68
N LEU A 569 2.11 -0.36 22.50
CA LEU A 569 2.99 -0.67 21.37
C LEU A 569 2.75 0.33 20.23
N SER A 570 3.79 0.64 19.49
CA SER A 570 3.62 1.32 18.21
C SER A 570 2.85 0.43 17.22
N ARG A 571 2.09 1.06 16.29
CA ARG A 571 1.32 0.33 15.29
C ARG A 571 2.23 -0.09 14.15
N GLU A 572 2.12 -1.36 13.76
CA GLU A 572 2.66 -1.85 12.51
C GLU A 572 1.75 -1.41 11.35
N ARG A 573 2.32 -1.30 10.17
CA ARG A 573 1.62 -0.91 8.94
C ARG A 573 1.77 -2.00 7.89
N ALA A 574 0.70 -2.26 7.17
CA ALA A 574 0.78 -3.14 6.01
C ALA A 574 1.70 -2.53 4.91
N PRO A 575 2.49 -3.35 4.24
CA PRO A 575 2.63 -4.79 4.42
C PRO A 575 3.43 -5.12 5.69
N TYR A 576 2.96 -6.08 6.49
CA TYR A 576 3.61 -6.48 7.74
C TYR A 576 4.95 -7.20 7.55
N HIS A 577 5.25 -7.61 6.35
CA HIS A 577 6.51 -8.20 5.92
C HIS A 577 6.99 -7.48 4.65
N PRO A 578 8.30 -7.25 4.46
CA PRO A 578 8.81 -6.62 3.26
C PRO A 578 8.39 -7.36 1.99
N VAL A 579 7.86 -6.62 1.03
CA VAL A 579 7.41 -7.12 -0.27
C VAL A 579 8.14 -6.34 -1.36
N ALA A 580 8.67 -7.03 -2.36
CA ALA A 580 9.32 -6.38 -3.48
C ALA A 580 8.29 -5.56 -4.30
N LEU A 581 8.64 -4.34 -4.68
CA LEU A 581 7.79 -3.50 -5.53
C LEU A 581 7.40 -4.20 -6.83
N ARG A 582 8.29 -5.03 -7.37
CA ARG A 582 8.02 -5.84 -8.56
C ARG A 582 6.84 -6.79 -8.37
N THR A 583 6.73 -7.42 -7.21
CA THR A 583 5.59 -8.30 -6.88
C THR A 583 4.26 -7.54 -6.89
N LEU A 584 4.26 -6.31 -6.35
CA LEU A 584 3.06 -5.46 -6.34
C LEU A 584 2.74 -4.90 -7.73
N ALA A 585 3.76 -4.52 -8.48
CA ALA A 585 3.60 -3.97 -9.82
C ALA A 585 3.17 -5.02 -10.85
N GLN A 586 3.59 -6.29 -10.67
CA GLN A 586 3.33 -7.37 -11.62
C GLN A 586 3.79 -7.02 -13.05
N HIS A 587 2.87 -6.91 -14.00
CA HIS A 587 3.12 -6.47 -15.38
C HIS A 587 3.05 -4.93 -15.55
N ARG A 588 2.65 -4.17 -14.52
CA ARG A 588 2.48 -2.71 -14.59
C ARG A 588 3.79 -1.99 -14.27
N PHE A 589 4.74 -2.04 -15.19
CA PHE A 589 6.04 -1.36 -15.04
C PHE A 589 6.52 -0.83 -16.39
N GLY A 590 7.46 0.10 -16.38
CA GLY A 590 7.96 0.75 -17.59
C GLY A 590 6.83 1.39 -18.40
N ALA A 591 6.75 1.07 -19.68
CA ALA A 591 5.70 1.55 -20.57
C ALA A 591 4.30 1.05 -20.19
N SER A 592 4.19 -0.08 -19.47
CA SER A 592 2.92 -0.63 -19.02
C SER A 592 2.40 -0.06 -17.71
N LEU A 593 3.19 0.79 -17.01
CA LEU A 593 2.81 1.39 -15.73
C LEU A 593 1.59 2.30 -15.88
N ARG A 594 1.57 3.05 -16.97
CA ARG A 594 0.43 3.88 -17.36
C ARG A 594 -0.03 3.42 -18.73
N GLY A 595 -1.21 2.82 -18.79
CA GLY A 595 -1.84 2.51 -20.08
C GLY A 595 -1.99 3.80 -20.88
N VAL A 596 -1.78 3.70 -22.20
CA VAL A 596 -2.01 4.80 -23.13
C VAL A 596 -3.11 4.36 -24.07
N ARG A 597 -4.25 5.05 -24.02
CA ARG A 597 -5.35 4.86 -24.96
C ARG A 597 -5.20 5.82 -26.13
N ARG A 598 -5.45 5.34 -27.33
CA ARG A 598 -5.34 6.11 -28.56
C ARG A 598 -6.64 6.06 -29.33
N THR A 599 -7.02 7.18 -29.92
CA THR A 599 -8.18 7.23 -30.81
C THR A 599 -7.85 6.54 -32.14
N PRO A 600 -8.84 6.13 -32.93
CA PRO A 600 -8.60 5.59 -34.27
C PRO A 600 -7.83 6.54 -35.18
N MET A 601 -7.99 7.85 -35.03
CA MET A 601 -7.29 8.86 -35.80
C MET A 601 -5.90 9.23 -35.30
N HIS A 602 -5.41 8.64 -34.20
CA HIS A 602 -4.16 8.99 -33.55
C HIS A 602 -2.96 9.02 -34.50
N GLN A 603 -2.81 8.02 -35.37
CA GLN A 603 -1.71 7.97 -36.31
C GLN A 603 -1.81 9.10 -37.35
N TRP A 604 -3.01 9.39 -37.81
CA TRP A 604 -3.26 10.51 -38.71
C TRP A 604 -2.84 11.85 -38.06
N HIS A 605 -3.26 12.09 -36.83
CA HIS A 605 -2.90 13.30 -36.09
C HIS A 605 -1.38 13.46 -35.93
N THR A 606 -0.69 12.40 -35.55
CA THR A 606 0.77 12.44 -35.38
C THR A 606 1.50 12.66 -36.70
N ALA A 607 1.02 12.06 -37.81
CA ALA A 607 1.56 12.27 -39.14
C ALA A 607 1.37 13.71 -39.64
N HIS A 608 0.32 14.40 -39.18
CA HIS A 608 0.00 15.79 -39.50
C HIS A 608 0.47 16.78 -38.44
N ALA A 609 1.56 16.42 -37.72
CA ALA A 609 2.24 17.27 -36.75
C ALA A 609 1.35 17.81 -35.60
N ALA A 610 0.32 17.06 -35.20
CA ALA A 610 -0.42 17.38 -33.99
C ALA A 610 0.47 17.20 -32.76
N VAL A 611 0.43 18.17 -31.87
CA VAL A 611 0.98 18.03 -30.51
C VAL A 611 -0.07 17.35 -29.66
N MET A 612 0.26 16.16 -29.13
CA MET A 612 -0.66 15.37 -28.34
C MET A 612 -0.59 15.75 -26.85
N GLU A 613 -1.71 15.76 -26.16
CA GLU A 613 -1.77 15.91 -24.70
C GLU A 613 -2.43 14.67 -24.04
N PRO A 614 -2.02 14.31 -22.84
CA PRO A 614 -2.71 13.28 -22.06
C PRO A 614 -3.94 13.86 -21.34
N MET A 615 -5.07 13.13 -21.41
CA MET A 615 -6.24 13.34 -20.57
C MET A 615 -6.68 12.00 -19.98
N GLY A 616 -6.41 11.80 -18.68
CA GLY A 616 -6.48 10.47 -18.09
C GLY A 616 -5.52 9.52 -18.80
N LEU A 617 -6.02 8.41 -19.32
CA LEU A 617 -5.23 7.45 -20.11
C LEU A 617 -5.18 7.79 -21.61
N TRP A 618 -6.00 8.71 -22.09
CA TRP A 618 -6.12 9.06 -23.50
C TRP A 618 -5.07 10.06 -23.95
N LEU A 619 -4.59 9.89 -25.20
CA LEU A 619 -3.88 10.94 -25.96
C LEU A 619 -4.84 11.57 -26.96
N ARG A 620 -4.92 12.89 -26.95
CA ARG A 620 -5.73 13.67 -27.87
C ARG A 620 -4.97 14.86 -28.46
N PRO A 621 -5.32 15.37 -29.66
CA PRO A 621 -4.65 16.52 -30.25
C PRO A 621 -4.86 17.78 -29.41
N ARG A 622 -3.79 18.39 -28.97
CA ARG A 622 -3.81 19.67 -28.27
C ARG A 622 -3.92 20.82 -29.25
N TYR A 623 -3.03 20.84 -30.24
CA TYR A 623 -3.01 21.78 -31.36
C TYR A 623 -2.18 21.21 -32.50
N TYR A 624 -2.28 21.82 -33.71
CA TYR A 624 -1.49 21.44 -34.89
C TYR A 624 -0.41 22.47 -35.16
N ARG A 625 0.87 22.04 -35.24
CA ARG A 625 2.06 22.93 -35.42
C ARG A 625 2.01 23.73 -36.69
N ALA A 626 1.32 23.29 -37.75
CA ALA A 626 1.13 24.02 -38.97
C ALA A 626 0.40 25.37 -38.78
N ASN A 627 -0.33 25.54 -37.65
CA ASN A 627 -1.11 26.73 -37.33
C ASN A 627 -0.42 27.73 -36.40
N GLY A 628 0.73 27.35 -35.84
CA GLY A 628 1.52 28.22 -34.96
C GLY A 628 2.65 27.49 -34.22
N PRO A 629 3.68 28.21 -33.81
CA PRO A 629 4.86 27.65 -33.14
C PRO A 629 4.56 27.13 -31.72
N ASP A 630 3.52 27.60 -31.05
CA ASP A 630 3.10 27.22 -29.72
C ASP A 630 1.59 27.04 -29.61
N ALA A 631 1.14 26.50 -28.46
CA ALA A 631 -0.25 26.20 -28.20
C ALA A 631 -1.16 27.44 -28.27
N PHE A 632 -0.69 28.59 -27.78
CA PHE A 632 -1.46 29.82 -27.74
C PHE A 632 -1.75 30.34 -29.16
N GLN A 633 -0.71 30.52 -29.98
CA GLN A 633 -0.86 31.04 -31.33
C GLN A 633 -1.66 30.07 -32.22
N ALA A 634 -1.35 28.78 -32.15
CA ALA A 634 -2.08 27.76 -32.91
C ALA A 634 -3.56 27.69 -32.49
N GLY A 635 -3.87 27.70 -31.19
CA GLY A 635 -5.23 27.70 -30.69
C GLY A 635 -6.05 28.90 -31.18
N VAL A 636 -5.48 30.09 -31.14
CA VAL A 636 -6.13 31.33 -31.65
C VAL A 636 -6.43 31.25 -33.15
N VAL A 637 -5.47 30.79 -33.96
CA VAL A 637 -5.65 30.63 -35.41
C VAL A 637 -6.72 29.57 -35.71
N GLU A 638 -6.66 28.41 -35.04
CA GLU A 638 -7.62 27.32 -35.22
C GLU A 638 -9.04 27.76 -34.83
N ALA A 639 -9.22 28.41 -33.68
CA ALA A 639 -10.50 28.93 -33.23
C ALA A 639 -11.09 29.96 -34.18
N ALA A 640 -10.26 30.90 -34.69
CA ALA A 640 -10.69 31.87 -35.66
C ALA A 640 -11.18 31.24 -36.97
N ARG A 641 -10.51 30.19 -37.49
CA ARG A 641 -10.91 29.42 -38.64
C ARG A 641 -12.26 28.71 -38.44
N VAL A 642 -12.45 28.07 -37.28
CA VAL A 642 -13.73 27.43 -36.94
C VAL A 642 -14.87 28.45 -36.97
N ARG A 643 -14.70 29.63 -36.37
CA ARG A 643 -15.69 30.73 -36.42
C ARG A 643 -16.00 31.26 -37.82
N ALA A 644 -14.97 31.36 -38.67
CA ALA A 644 -15.12 31.97 -40.00
C ALA A 644 -15.66 30.97 -41.04
N HIS A 645 -15.18 29.74 -41.02
CA HIS A 645 -15.43 28.75 -42.04
C HIS A 645 -15.99 27.45 -41.45
N GLY A 646 -15.19 26.75 -40.67
CA GLY A 646 -15.49 25.48 -40.08
C GLY A 646 -14.23 24.65 -39.81
N GLY A 647 -14.37 23.65 -38.97
CA GLY A 647 -13.27 22.75 -38.63
C GLY A 647 -13.79 21.42 -38.06
N ILE A 648 -12.86 20.49 -37.91
CA ILE A 648 -13.13 19.17 -37.29
C ILE A 648 -12.22 18.91 -36.13
N THR A 649 -12.73 18.27 -35.07
CA THR A 649 -11.93 17.81 -33.90
C THR A 649 -12.29 16.40 -33.52
N ASP A 650 -11.32 15.71 -32.94
CA ASP A 650 -11.46 14.34 -32.46
C ASP A 650 -11.95 14.32 -31.01
N ALA A 651 -13.24 14.01 -30.84
CA ALA A 651 -13.91 13.85 -29.55
C ALA A 651 -14.10 12.37 -29.12
N SER A 652 -13.36 11.46 -29.76
CA SER A 652 -13.49 10.00 -29.49
C SER A 652 -13.13 9.62 -28.05
N THR A 653 -12.44 10.48 -27.31
CA THR A 653 -12.03 10.25 -25.92
C THR A 653 -13.16 10.41 -24.90
N LEU A 654 -14.27 11.06 -25.27
CA LEU A 654 -15.45 11.17 -24.40
C LEU A 654 -16.00 9.78 -24.07
N GLY A 655 -16.36 9.55 -22.81
CA GLY A 655 -16.99 8.31 -22.40
C GLY A 655 -18.32 8.08 -23.11
N LYS A 656 -18.59 6.84 -23.46
CA LYS A 656 -19.84 6.41 -24.13
C LYS A 656 -20.36 5.16 -23.43
N ILE A 657 -21.38 5.34 -22.58
CA ILE A 657 -21.97 4.27 -21.78
C ILE A 657 -23.37 3.99 -22.31
N VAL A 658 -23.62 2.75 -22.72
CA VAL A 658 -24.95 2.29 -23.11
C VAL A 658 -25.69 1.77 -21.89
N ILE A 659 -26.88 2.29 -21.65
CA ILE A 659 -27.80 1.84 -20.60
C ILE A 659 -29.01 1.24 -21.31
N GLY A 660 -29.28 -0.06 -21.11
CA GLY A 660 -30.36 -0.80 -21.75
C GLY A 660 -31.18 -1.59 -20.75
N GLY A 661 -32.42 -1.89 -21.11
CA GLY A 661 -33.34 -2.69 -20.32
C GLY A 661 -34.67 -1.98 -20.05
N ARG A 662 -35.66 -2.76 -19.66
CA ARG A 662 -37.02 -2.27 -19.43
C ARG A 662 -37.05 -1.08 -18.44
N ASP A 663 -36.18 -1.09 -17.43
CA ASP A 663 -36.15 -0.08 -16.37
C ASP A 663 -35.10 1.02 -16.61
N ALA A 664 -34.44 1.07 -17.77
CA ALA A 664 -33.36 1.99 -18.10
C ALA A 664 -33.74 3.47 -17.94
N ALA A 665 -34.92 3.88 -18.40
CA ALA A 665 -35.40 5.25 -18.26
C ALA A 665 -35.59 5.67 -16.80
N ALA A 666 -36.22 4.81 -15.99
CA ALA A 666 -36.46 5.06 -14.59
C ALA A 666 -35.16 5.01 -13.78
N PHE A 667 -34.21 4.18 -14.17
CA PHE A 667 -32.88 4.14 -13.59
C PHE A 667 -32.13 5.46 -13.82
N LEU A 668 -32.11 5.97 -15.05
CA LEU A 668 -31.50 7.25 -15.37
C LEU A 668 -32.17 8.43 -14.70
N ASP A 669 -33.50 8.43 -14.55
CA ASP A 669 -34.22 9.49 -13.83
C ASP A 669 -33.76 9.59 -12.36
N ARG A 670 -33.36 8.50 -11.74
CA ARG A 670 -32.83 8.52 -10.37
C ARG A 670 -31.37 8.98 -10.25
N LEU A 671 -30.61 8.87 -11.32
CA LEU A 671 -29.19 9.25 -11.35
C LEU A 671 -28.97 10.68 -11.83
N TYR A 672 -29.85 11.20 -12.68
CA TYR A 672 -29.70 12.51 -13.28
C TYR A 672 -30.65 13.54 -12.68
N LEU A 673 -30.20 14.77 -12.60
CA LEU A 673 -30.96 15.91 -12.08
C LEU A 673 -32.25 16.16 -12.88
N ASN A 674 -32.18 15.97 -14.20
CA ASN A 674 -33.28 16.15 -15.12
C ASN A 674 -33.68 14.81 -15.78
N ARG A 675 -34.97 14.59 -16.03
CA ARG A 675 -35.52 13.29 -16.44
C ARG A 675 -35.12 12.85 -17.82
N ALA A 676 -34.59 11.61 -17.92
CA ALA A 676 -34.34 10.89 -19.17
C ALA A 676 -35.64 10.27 -19.76
N SER A 677 -36.58 9.89 -18.91
CA SER A 677 -37.87 9.29 -19.32
C SER A 677 -38.67 10.18 -20.25
N THR A 678 -38.53 11.51 -20.11
CA THR A 678 -39.22 12.49 -20.98
C THR A 678 -38.60 12.65 -22.35
N LEU A 679 -37.42 12.06 -22.59
CA LEU A 679 -36.70 12.19 -23.84
C LEU A 679 -37.37 11.31 -24.90
N LYS A 680 -37.67 11.84 -26.11
CA LYS A 680 -38.20 11.09 -27.22
C LYS A 680 -37.09 10.30 -27.93
N ILE A 681 -37.42 9.19 -28.58
CA ILE A 681 -36.48 8.45 -29.44
C ILE A 681 -35.98 9.38 -30.55
N GLY A 682 -34.71 9.32 -30.90
CA GLY A 682 -34.07 10.21 -31.89
C GLY A 682 -33.67 11.59 -31.32
N ARG A 683 -33.90 11.83 -30.02
CA ARG A 683 -33.49 13.06 -29.33
C ARG A 683 -32.35 12.86 -28.33
N ALA A 684 -31.58 13.92 -28.17
CA ALA A 684 -30.55 14.03 -27.15
C ALA A 684 -30.92 15.11 -26.12
N LYS A 685 -30.35 15.08 -24.93
CA LYS A 685 -30.59 16.05 -23.87
C LYS A 685 -29.30 16.23 -23.06
N TYR A 686 -28.95 17.47 -22.74
CA TYR A 686 -27.90 17.75 -21.79
C TYR A 686 -28.39 17.39 -20.38
N MET A 687 -27.65 16.57 -19.68
CA MET A 687 -28.03 16.00 -18.40
C MET A 687 -26.87 16.07 -17.41
N VAL A 688 -27.20 16.23 -16.12
CA VAL A 688 -26.24 16.44 -15.05
C VAL A 688 -26.45 15.40 -13.97
N ASN A 689 -25.37 14.73 -13.56
CA ASN A 689 -25.33 13.82 -12.41
C ASN A 689 -24.97 14.56 -11.13
N LEU A 690 -25.61 14.18 -10.03
CA LEU A 690 -25.27 14.66 -8.71
C LEU A 690 -24.65 13.53 -7.86
N ARG A 691 -23.82 13.93 -6.92
CA ARG A 691 -23.47 13.12 -5.77
C ARG A 691 -24.59 13.17 -4.75
N GLU A 692 -24.54 12.27 -3.76
CA GLU A 692 -25.51 12.18 -2.67
C GLU A 692 -25.62 13.51 -1.89
N ASP A 693 -24.50 14.27 -1.80
CA ASP A 693 -24.43 15.57 -1.12
C ASP A 693 -24.99 16.75 -1.93
N GLY A 694 -25.48 16.52 -3.15
CA GLY A 694 -26.04 17.54 -4.05
C GLY A 694 -25.01 18.30 -4.88
N MET A 695 -23.72 17.95 -4.81
CA MET A 695 -22.72 18.53 -5.69
C MET A 695 -22.76 17.87 -7.07
N VAL A 696 -22.39 18.64 -8.11
CA VAL A 696 -22.32 18.11 -9.46
C VAL A 696 -21.19 17.09 -9.54
N LEU A 697 -21.51 15.88 -10.02
CA LEU A 697 -20.55 14.79 -10.22
C LEU A 697 -19.94 14.83 -11.62
N ASP A 698 -20.77 14.82 -12.66
CA ASP A 698 -20.38 14.90 -14.05
C ASP A 698 -21.57 15.41 -14.89
N ASP A 699 -21.28 15.81 -16.11
CA ASP A 699 -22.28 16.24 -17.09
C ASP A 699 -22.06 15.59 -18.45
N GLY A 700 -23.08 15.59 -19.28
CA GLY A 700 -22.96 15.06 -20.63
C GLY A 700 -24.26 15.09 -21.41
N ILE A 701 -24.24 14.53 -22.60
CA ILE A 701 -25.40 14.39 -23.45
C ILE A 701 -25.91 12.95 -23.36
N VAL A 702 -27.22 12.78 -23.11
CA VAL A 702 -27.87 11.49 -23.12
C VAL A 702 -28.75 11.41 -24.38
N LEU A 703 -28.53 10.39 -25.22
CA LEU A 703 -29.31 10.09 -26.41
C LEU A 703 -30.28 8.95 -26.14
N ARG A 704 -31.57 9.07 -26.54
CA ARG A 704 -32.47 7.94 -26.48
C ARG A 704 -32.48 7.20 -27.81
N LEU A 705 -31.79 6.05 -27.84
CA LEU A 705 -31.61 5.23 -29.06
C LEU A 705 -32.85 4.38 -29.41
N ALA A 706 -33.55 3.90 -28.38
CA ALA A 706 -34.77 3.10 -28.46
C ALA A 706 -35.63 3.35 -27.22
N GLN A 707 -36.78 2.70 -27.14
CA GLN A 707 -37.67 2.85 -25.98
C GLN A 707 -36.97 2.50 -24.67
N ASP A 708 -36.12 1.48 -24.67
CA ASP A 708 -35.43 0.86 -23.57
C ASP A 708 -33.91 0.98 -23.66
N ARG A 709 -33.36 1.85 -24.53
CA ARG A 709 -31.92 1.99 -24.75
C ARG A 709 -31.49 3.43 -24.86
N PHE A 710 -30.51 3.79 -24.07
CA PHE A 710 -29.90 5.11 -23.99
C PHE A 710 -28.40 5.02 -24.20
N LEU A 711 -27.78 6.11 -24.70
CA LEU A 711 -26.35 6.33 -24.72
C LEU A 711 -26.06 7.59 -23.92
N ALA A 712 -25.35 7.45 -22.82
CA ALA A 712 -24.86 8.56 -22.03
C ALA A 712 -23.41 8.86 -22.41
N THR A 713 -23.09 10.11 -22.69
CA THR A 713 -21.72 10.58 -22.80
C THR A 713 -21.24 11.12 -21.46
N THR A 714 -19.95 11.00 -21.18
CA THR A 714 -19.30 11.48 -19.95
C THR A 714 -18.02 12.22 -20.28
N SER A 715 -17.52 13.01 -19.33
CA SER A 715 -16.20 13.61 -19.45
C SER A 715 -15.12 12.53 -19.64
N THR A 716 -14.10 12.81 -20.46
CA THR A 716 -13.01 11.87 -20.77
C THR A 716 -12.33 11.30 -19.53
N SER A 717 -12.08 12.13 -18.51
CA SER A 717 -11.42 11.73 -17.26
C SER A 717 -12.35 11.00 -16.29
N HIS A 718 -13.65 11.08 -16.45
CA HIS A 718 -14.64 10.53 -15.51
C HIS A 718 -15.32 9.25 -16.00
N THR A 719 -15.00 8.74 -17.18
CA THR A 719 -15.69 7.59 -17.77
C THR A 719 -15.72 6.37 -16.84
N GLU A 720 -14.57 6.00 -16.27
CA GLU A 720 -14.48 4.85 -15.35
C GLU A 720 -15.24 5.11 -14.04
N HIS A 721 -15.17 6.34 -13.54
CA HIS A 721 -15.91 6.73 -12.33
C HIS A 721 -17.42 6.66 -12.55
N MET A 722 -17.91 7.18 -13.68
CA MET A 722 -19.34 7.15 -14.02
C MET A 722 -19.82 5.72 -14.30
N LEU A 723 -19.01 4.88 -14.91
CA LEU A 723 -19.33 3.46 -15.08
C LEU A 723 -19.52 2.78 -13.72
N SER A 724 -18.53 2.96 -12.82
CA SER A 724 -18.59 2.41 -11.45
C SER A 724 -19.81 2.96 -10.66
N HIS A 725 -20.13 4.24 -10.83
CA HIS A 725 -21.30 4.87 -10.22
C HIS A 725 -22.60 4.23 -10.70
N PHE A 726 -22.76 4.00 -12.01
CA PHE A 726 -23.94 3.34 -12.56
C PHE A 726 -24.04 1.87 -12.12
N GLU A 727 -22.92 1.16 -12.09
CA GLU A 727 -22.87 -0.24 -11.64
C GLU A 727 -23.19 -0.37 -10.15
N TYR A 728 -22.66 0.53 -9.30
CA TYR A 728 -22.98 0.55 -7.88
C TYR A 728 -24.48 0.65 -7.62
N TYR A 729 -25.15 1.63 -8.24
CA TYR A 729 -26.59 1.79 -8.04
C TYR A 729 -27.40 0.65 -8.66
N ARG A 730 -26.96 0.08 -9.75
CA ARG A 730 -27.60 -1.07 -10.36
C ARG A 730 -27.51 -2.32 -9.47
N GLU A 731 -26.36 -2.59 -8.89
CA GLU A 731 -26.08 -3.85 -8.17
C GLU A 731 -26.36 -3.76 -6.66
N ALA A 732 -25.96 -2.68 -6.01
CA ALA A 732 -26.08 -2.55 -4.57
C ALA A 732 -27.43 -1.94 -4.15
N GLU A 733 -27.84 -0.84 -4.80
CA GLU A 733 -29.01 -0.09 -4.32
C GLU A 733 -30.33 -0.54 -5.01
N TRP A 734 -30.28 -0.89 -6.30
CA TRP A 734 -31.50 -1.20 -7.07
C TRP A 734 -31.37 -2.50 -7.85
N SER A 735 -30.85 -3.54 -7.20
CA SER A 735 -30.54 -4.85 -7.81
C SER A 735 -31.73 -5.58 -8.47
N GLY A 736 -32.95 -5.29 -8.05
CA GLY A 736 -34.17 -5.89 -8.64
C GLY A 736 -34.61 -5.31 -10.00
N ARG A 737 -33.89 -4.32 -10.58
CA ARG A 737 -34.27 -3.66 -11.83
C ARG A 737 -33.62 -4.34 -13.05
N SER A 738 -34.39 -4.40 -14.14
CA SER A 738 -33.91 -4.90 -15.42
C SER A 738 -33.13 -3.81 -16.16
N VAL A 739 -31.83 -3.65 -15.80
CA VAL A 739 -30.93 -2.67 -16.40
C VAL A 739 -29.58 -3.32 -16.70
N ALA A 740 -29.06 -3.11 -17.90
CA ALA A 740 -27.71 -3.43 -18.32
C ALA A 740 -26.92 -2.14 -18.56
N VAL A 741 -25.69 -2.09 -18.11
CA VAL A 741 -24.76 -0.97 -18.30
C VAL A 741 -23.53 -1.49 -19.03
N SER A 742 -23.08 -0.79 -20.08
CA SER A 742 -21.94 -1.23 -20.89
C SER A 742 -21.14 -0.03 -21.37
N ASP A 743 -19.84 -0.02 -21.10
CA ASP A 743 -18.89 0.91 -21.70
C ASP A 743 -18.65 0.52 -23.17
N VAL A 744 -18.97 1.43 -24.08
CA VAL A 744 -18.73 1.27 -25.52
C VAL A 744 -17.78 2.34 -26.08
N THR A 745 -17.01 2.98 -25.19
CA THR A 745 -16.10 4.08 -25.54
C THR A 745 -15.16 3.70 -26.66
N ASP A 746 -14.52 2.55 -26.58
CA ASP A 746 -13.55 2.09 -27.57
C ASP A 746 -14.19 1.57 -28.89
N ALA A 747 -15.50 1.36 -28.91
CA ALA A 747 -16.18 0.84 -30.07
C ALA A 747 -16.63 1.93 -31.05
N TRP A 748 -16.61 3.19 -30.64
CA TRP A 748 -17.13 4.33 -31.40
C TRP A 748 -16.16 5.50 -31.39
N ALA A 749 -15.68 5.92 -32.57
CA ALA A 749 -15.05 7.21 -32.76
C ALA A 749 -16.09 8.32 -32.82
N VAL A 750 -15.73 9.52 -32.41
CA VAL A 750 -16.58 10.73 -32.53
C VAL A 750 -15.76 11.84 -33.19
N ILE A 751 -16.22 12.28 -34.35
CA ILE A 751 -15.66 13.41 -35.07
C ILE A 751 -16.68 14.55 -34.98
N VAL A 752 -16.24 15.73 -34.48
CA VAL A 752 -17.12 16.90 -34.41
C VAL A 752 -16.78 17.83 -35.56
N ALA A 753 -17.76 18.07 -36.45
CA ALA A 753 -17.67 19.08 -37.48
C ALA A 753 -18.42 20.34 -37.01
N ALA A 754 -17.72 21.47 -36.86
CA ALA A 754 -18.27 22.71 -36.31
C ALA A 754 -17.96 23.91 -37.21
N GLY A 755 -18.84 24.89 -37.22
CA GLY A 755 -18.70 26.15 -37.94
C GLY A 755 -19.71 26.34 -39.04
N PRO A 756 -19.80 27.55 -39.68
CA PRO A 756 -20.88 27.93 -40.63
C PRO A 756 -21.01 26.98 -41.82
N GLN A 757 -19.89 26.46 -42.33
CA GLN A 757 -19.90 25.57 -43.52
C GLN A 757 -20.12 24.10 -43.18
N SER A 758 -20.19 23.73 -41.93
CA SER A 758 -20.23 22.30 -41.49
C SER A 758 -21.39 21.53 -42.14
N ARG A 759 -22.58 22.13 -42.26
CA ARG A 759 -23.76 21.48 -42.92
C ARG A 759 -23.48 21.16 -44.38
N GLU A 760 -22.98 22.13 -45.13
CA GLU A 760 -22.67 21.99 -46.56
C GLU A 760 -21.62 20.90 -46.80
N ARG A 761 -20.52 20.92 -46.04
CA ARG A 761 -19.44 19.93 -46.16
C ARG A 761 -19.89 18.53 -45.76
N LEU A 762 -20.77 18.40 -44.78
CA LEU A 762 -21.33 17.10 -44.42
C LEU A 762 -22.25 16.56 -45.53
N ARG A 763 -23.03 17.40 -46.18
CA ARG A 763 -23.83 16.97 -47.35
C ARG A 763 -22.95 16.42 -48.46
N GLU A 764 -21.83 17.10 -48.76
CA GLU A 764 -20.86 16.69 -49.76
C GLU A 764 -20.24 15.33 -49.41
N VAL A 765 -19.75 15.16 -48.18
CA VAL A 765 -18.98 13.99 -47.73
C VAL A 765 -19.87 12.76 -47.52
N LEU A 766 -21.01 12.94 -46.88
CA LEU A 766 -21.90 11.82 -46.52
C LEU A 766 -22.81 11.39 -47.72
N GLY A 767 -23.01 12.32 -48.68
CA GLY A 767 -23.72 12.04 -49.93
C GLY A 767 -25.24 12.08 -49.83
N ALA A 768 -25.91 11.77 -50.94
CA ALA A 768 -27.35 11.95 -51.14
C ALA A 768 -28.21 11.21 -50.09
N ALA A 769 -27.76 10.05 -49.62
CA ALA A 769 -28.51 9.28 -48.61
C ALA A 769 -28.67 10.02 -47.27
N TRP A 770 -27.72 10.90 -46.90
CA TRP A 770 -27.73 11.61 -45.65
C TRP A 770 -28.21 13.07 -45.76
N GLN A 771 -28.34 13.61 -46.98
CA GLN A 771 -28.75 14.99 -47.17
C GLN A 771 -30.09 15.33 -46.52
N PRO A 772 -31.18 14.52 -46.67
CA PRO A 772 -32.45 14.83 -46.03
C PRO A 772 -32.37 14.89 -44.50
N SER A 773 -31.55 14.00 -43.91
CA SER A 773 -31.35 13.94 -42.47
C SER A 773 -30.55 15.18 -41.97
N ILE A 774 -29.44 15.53 -42.62
CA ILE A 774 -28.62 16.70 -42.30
C ILE A 774 -29.44 17.98 -42.37
N ASP A 775 -30.34 18.11 -43.31
CA ASP A 775 -31.18 19.30 -43.48
C ASP A 775 -32.26 19.43 -42.42
N ARG A 776 -32.85 18.32 -42.04
CA ARG A 776 -33.98 18.25 -41.11
C ARG A 776 -33.54 18.33 -39.63
N LEU A 777 -32.37 17.78 -39.26
CA LEU A 777 -31.96 17.66 -37.86
C LEU A 777 -32.01 19.00 -37.15
N ALA A 778 -32.86 19.11 -36.13
CA ALA A 778 -32.85 20.24 -35.21
C ALA A 778 -31.78 20.06 -34.12
N HIS A 779 -31.51 21.11 -33.40
CA HIS A 779 -30.57 21.04 -32.26
C HIS A 779 -30.98 19.97 -31.24
N LEU A 780 -30.04 19.15 -30.83
CA LEU A 780 -30.24 17.97 -29.98
C LEU A 780 -31.13 16.87 -30.60
N GLU A 781 -31.13 16.76 -31.90
CA GLU A 781 -31.67 15.61 -32.62
C GLU A 781 -30.53 14.77 -33.24
N PHE A 782 -30.80 13.50 -33.47
CA PHE A 782 -29.85 12.62 -34.14
C PHE A 782 -30.56 11.64 -35.07
N GLU A 783 -29.84 11.19 -36.08
CA GLU A 783 -30.22 10.13 -37.00
C GLU A 783 -29.17 9.03 -37.00
N THR A 784 -29.59 7.76 -37.09
CA THR A 784 -28.69 6.62 -37.20
C THR A 784 -28.90 5.93 -38.53
N GLY A 785 -27.83 5.64 -39.21
CA GLY A 785 -27.83 4.95 -40.51
C GLY A 785 -26.46 4.31 -40.76
N ARG A 786 -26.14 4.14 -42.04
CA ARG A 786 -24.84 3.60 -42.49
C ARG A 786 -24.15 4.57 -43.43
N TRP A 787 -22.83 4.65 -43.28
CA TRP A 787 -21.96 5.28 -44.25
C TRP A 787 -20.91 4.26 -44.67
N ARG A 788 -20.85 4.00 -46.01
CA ARG A 788 -20.20 2.79 -46.53
C ARG A 788 -20.80 1.56 -45.82
N ASP A 789 -19.93 0.68 -45.35
CA ASP A 789 -20.35 -0.61 -44.75
C ASP A 789 -20.41 -0.61 -43.19
N ALA A 790 -20.43 0.57 -42.56
CA ALA A 790 -20.43 0.66 -41.10
C ALA A 790 -21.48 1.64 -40.57
N ASP A 791 -21.88 1.44 -39.32
CA ASP A 791 -22.82 2.29 -38.62
C ASP A 791 -22.25 3.70 -38.40
N LEU A 792 -23.11 4.68 -38.69
CA LEU A 792 -22.88 6.10 -38.44
C LEU A 792 -24.10 6.70 -37.73
N ARG A 793 -23.86 7.50 -36.72
CA ARG A 793 -24.89 8.34 -36.08
C ARG A 793 -24.46 9.80 -36.23
N VAL A 794 -25.36 10.64 -36.75
CA VAL A 794 -25.16 12.09 -36.88
C VAL A 794 -26.00 12.77 -35.80
N VAL A 795 -25.36 13.41 -34.84
CA VAL A 795 -26.01 14.14 -33.73
C VAL A 795 -25.79 15.62 -33.95
N ARG A 796 -26.83 16.41 -33.96
CA ARG A 796 -26.71 17.88 -34.04
C ARG A 796 -26.57 18.46 -32.64
N ALA A 797 -25.33 18.54 -32.15
CA ALA A 797 -24.97 19.10 -30.85
C ALA A 797 -23.75 20.02 -30.97
N SER A 798 -23.60 20.99 -30.11
CA SER A 798 -22.54 21.99 -30.18
C SER A 798 -21.92 22.25 -28.83
N PHE A 799 -20.62 22.08 -28.76
CA PHE A 799 -19.78 22.53 -27.63
C PHE A 799 -18.88 23.74 -28.00
N SER A 800 -18.87 24.12 -29.28
CA SER A 800 -18.18 25.32 -29.77
C SER A 800 -19.07 26.58 -29.82
N GLY A 801 -20.38 26.43 -29.66
CA GLY A 801 -21.35 27.51 -29.87
C GLY A 801 -21.59 27.83 -31.34
N GLU A 802 -21.03 27.09 -32.31
CA GLU A 802 -21.32 27.17 -33.72
C GLU A 802 -22.32 26.10 -34.15
N LEU A 803 -22.87 26.20 -35.36
CA LEU A 803 -23.51 25.04 -35.99
C LEU A 803 -22.53 23.85 -35.97
N ALA A 804 -22.92 22.76 -35.33
CA ALA A 804 -22.04 21.61 -35.20
C ALA A 804 -22.80 20.28 -35.25
N TYR A 805 -22.08 19.26 -35.67
CA TYR A 805 -22.55 17.90 -35.78
C TYR A 805 -21.49 16.94 -35.21
N GLU A 806 -21.90 16.04 -34.34
CA GLU A 806 -21.09 14.94 -33.87
C GLU A 806 -21.35 13.69 -34.71
N LEU A 807 -20.32 13.16 -35.32
CA LEU A 807 -20.33 11.97 -36.15
C LEU A 807 -19.82 10.80 -35.33
N HIS A 808 -20.73 10.03 -34.72
CA HIS A 808 -20.38 8.81 -34.00
C HIS A 808 -20.27 7.69 -35.01
N CYS A 809 -19.10 7.22 -35.33
CA CYS A 809 -18.84 6.20 -36.32
C CYS A 809 -18.08 5.00 -35.77
N ARG A 810 -18.21 3.84 -36.40
CA ARG A 810 -17.38 2.69 -36.08
C ARG A 810 -15.93 2.94 -36.47
N ASN A 811 -14.99 2.39 -35.65
CA ASN A 811 -13.55 2.63 -35.81
C ASN A 811 -13.01 2.38 -37.24
N PRO A 812 -13.41 1.33 -37.98
CA PRO A 812 -12.88 1.10 -39.33
C PRO A 812 -13.12 2.23 -40.32
N ILE A 813 -14.19 3.02 -40.15
CA ILE A 813 -14.51 4.12 -41.07
C ILE A 813 -14.06 5.48 -40.52
N ALA A 814 -13.50 5.55 -39.29
CA ALA A 814 -13.16 6.82 -38.67
C ALA A 814 -12.11 7.62 -39.45
N VAL A 815 -10.97 7.00 -39.79
CA VAL A 815 -9.91 7.65 -40.57
C VAL A 815 -10.39 8.04 -41.99
N PRO A 816 -11.01 7.14 -42.77
CA PRO A 816 -11.57 7.50 -44.07
C PRO A 816 -12.59 8.65 -44.01
N LEU A 817 -13.41 8.72 -42.98
CA LEU A 817 -14.38 9.80 -42.80
C LEU A 817 -13.67 11.12 -42.44
N TRP A 818 -12.68 11.05 -41.54
CA TRP A 818 -11.86 12.20 -41.17
C TRP A 818 -11.14 12.83 -42.38
N GLU A 819 -10.47 12.00 -43.18
CA GLU A 819 -9.75 12.45 -44.39
C GLU A 819 -10.70 13.11 -45.42
N ARG A 820 -11.86 12.49 -45.66
CA ARG A 820 -12.85 13.08 -46.56
C ARG A 820 -13.39 14.44 -46.10
N LEU A 821 -13.50 14.64 -44.76
CA LEU A 821 -13.91 15.92 -44.19
C LEU A 821 -12.79 16.98 -44.32
N VAL A 822 -11.55 16.57 -44.19
CA VAL A 822 -10.38 17.44 -44.43
C VAL A 822 -10.31 17.85 -45.91
N ASP A 823 -10.46 16.87 -46.82
CA ASP A 823 -10.45 17.11 -48.28
C ASP A 823 -11.61 18.04 -48.70
N ALA A 824 -12.75 17.99 -48.04
CA ALA A 824 -13.87 18.90 -48.23
C ALA A 824 -13.65 20.32 -47.66
N GLY A 825 -12.51 20.59 -47.06
CA GLY A 825 -12.09 21.90 -46.59
C GLY A 825 -12.34 22.22 -45.11
N LEU A 826 -12.72 21.22 -44.29
CA LEU A 826 -12.82 21.40 -42.83
C LEU A 826 -11.45 21.23 -42.18
N SER A 827 -10.95 22.31 -41.60
CA SER A 827 -9.60 22.30 -40.98
C SER A 827 -9.60 21.57 -39.63
N PRO A 828 -8.62 20.67 -39.38
CA PRO A 828 -8.45 20.10 -38.06
C PRO A 828 -8.13 21.16 -37.02
N TYR A 829 -8.70 21.02 -35.79
CA TYR A 829 -8.41 21.85 -34.65
C TYR A 829 -8.30 21.02 -33.37
N GLY A 830 -7.45 21.46 -32.46
CA GLY A 830 -7.17 20.77 -31.20
C GLY A 830 -7.96 21.34 -30.03
N ILE A 831 -7.59 20.84 -28.83
CA ILE A 831 -8.26 21.18 -27.57
C ILE A 831 -8.04 22.65 -27.18
N GLU A 832 -6.87 23.25 -27.52
CA GLU A 832 -6.65 24.68 -27.25
C GLU A 832 -7.68 25.58 -27.95
N ALA A 833 -7.99 25.29 -29.20
CA ALA A 833 -9.03 25.99 -29.94
C ALA A 833 -10.43 25.68 -29.40
N LEU A 834 -10.71 24.41 -29.04
CA LEU A 834 -11.97 24.03 -28.44
C LEU A 834 -12.21 24.75 -27.11
N ASP A 835 -11.15 24.92 -26.30
CA ASP A 835 -11.22 25.65 -25.04
C ASP A 835 -11.53 27.16 -25.26
N ILE A 836 -10.95 27.78 -26.28
CA ILE A 836 -11.30 29.14 -26.68
C ILE A 836 -12.81 29.23 -27.02
N LEU A 837 -13.29 28.35 -27.90
CA LEU A 837 -14.65 28.35 -28.39
C LEU A 837 -15.69 28.11 -27.27
N ARG A 838 -15.41 27.20 -26.32
CA ARG A 838 -16.32 26.90 -25.20
C ARG A 838 -16.35 28.00 -24.14
N VAL A 839 -15.20 28.64 -23.83
CA VAL A 839 -15.13 29.75 -22.88
C VAL A 839 -15.86 30.98 -23.41
N GLU A 840 -15.74 31.29 -24.71
CA GLU A 840 -16.53 32.34 -25.37
C GLU A 840 -18.03 32.12 -25.20
N LYS A 841 -18.47 30.85 -25.13
CA LYS A 841 -19.86 30.44 -25.00
C LYS A 841 -20.30 30.22 -23.55
N GLY A 842 -19.38 30.17 -22.60
CA GLY A 842 -19.64 29.92 -21.20
C GLY A 842 -19.96 28.46 -20.86
N TYR A 843 -19.49 27.51 -21.68
CA TYR A 843 -19.70 26.07 -21.42
C TYR A 843 -18.70 25.53 -20.41
N LEU A 844 -19.18 24.60 -19.57
CA LEU A 844 -18.49 24.08 -18.41
C LEU A 844 -17.51 22.96 -18.78
N THR A 845 -16.48 22.83 -17.94
CA THR A 845 -15.57 21.68 -17.93
C THR A 845 -15.26 21.30 -16.48
N GLY A 846 -14.34 20.37 -16.28
CA GLY A 846 -13.88 19.99 -14.93
C GLY A 846 -13.26 21.13 -14.10
N ALA A 847 -12.94 22.26 -14.72
CA ALA A 847 -12.47 23.45 -14.00
C ALA A 847 -13.61 24.11 -13.18
N GLU A 848 -14.83 24.07 -13.72
CA GLU A 848 -16.05 24.58 -13.09
C GLU A 848 -16.76 23.48 -12.30
N ILE A 849 -16.78 22.23 -12.82
CA ILE A 849 -17.34 21.03 -12.16
C ILE A 849 -16.22 20.37 -11.35
N ASN A 850 -15.95 20.89 -10.17
CA ASN A 850 -14.80 20.52 -9.34
C ASN A 850 -15.14 19.67 -8.10
N GLY A 851 -16.35 19.14 -8.01
CA GLY A 851 -16.84 18.35 -6.88
C GLY A 851 -17.28 19.18 -5.67
N GLN A 852 -17.20 20.52 -5.72
CA GLN A 852 -17.64 21.45 -4.66
C GLN A 852 -18.74 22.40 -5.13
N THR A 853 -19.10 22.35 -6.40
CA THR A 853 -20.11 23.21 -7.00
C THR A 853 -21.44 22.48 -7.14
N SER A 854 -22.51 23.16 -6.72
CA SER A 854 -23.88 22.73 -6.89
C SER A 854 -24.42 23.22 -8.24
N PRO A 855 -25.54 22.67 -8.73
CA PRO A 855 -26.18 23.20 -9.96
C PRO A 855 -26.49 24.69 -9.90
N ALA A 856 -26.85 25.22 -8.73
CA ALA A 856 -27.14 26.65 -8.54
C ALA A 856 -25.89 27.54 -8.66
N ASP A 857 -24.73 27.02 -8.19
CA ASP A 857 -23.44 27.72 -8.31
C ASP A 857 -22.99 27.84 -9.78
N LEU A 858 -23.41 26.90 -10.62
CA LEU A 858 -23.09 26.81 -12.04
C LEU A 858 -24.15 27.40 -12.99
N ASN A 859 -25.14 28.10 -12.46
CA ASN A 859 -26.28 28.64 -13.21
C ASN A 859 -27.13 27.57 -13.92
N LEU A 860 -27.15 26.33 -13.38
CA LEU A 860 -27.88 25.19 -13.95
C LEU A 860 -29.24 24.95 -13.28
N HIS A 861 -29.76 25.90 -12.53
CA HIS A 861 -31.04 25.76 -11.81
C HIS A 861 -32.23 25.47 -12.73
N ALA A 862 -32.21 25.92 -13.98
CA ALA A 862 -33.24 25.60 -14.96
C ALA A 862 -33.33 24.09 -15.30
N LEU A 863 -32.30 23.31 -14.98
CA LEU A 863 -32.28 21.85 -15.18
C LEU A 863 -32.87 21.08 -13.99
N ILE A 864 -33.10 21.74 -12.86
CA ILE A 864 -33.63 21.09 -11.66
C ILE A 864 -35.11 20.77 -11.86
N ASP A 865 -35.41 19.49 -12.10
CA ASP A 865 -36.78 19.03 -12.16
C ASP A 865 -37.28 18.74 -10.72
N GLN A 866 -38.21 19.60 -10.24
CA GLN A 866 -38.75 19.52 -8.88
C GLN A 866 -39.47 18.19 -8.60
N ASN A 867 -39.93 17.51 -9.63
CA ASN A 867 -40.68 16.26 -9.52
C ASN A 867 -39.77 15.01 -9.77
N ASN A 868 -38.49 15.21 -9.98
CA ASN A 868 -37.54 14.09 -10.20
C ASN A 868 -36.89 13.67 -8.89
N PRO A 869 -37.14 12.45 -8.35
CA PRO A 869 -36.56 11.99 -7.09
C PRO A 869 -35.12 11.45 -7.31
N CYS A 870 -34.26 12.29 -7.90
CA CYS A 870 -32.88 11.87 -8.16
C CYS A 870 -32.00 11.96 -6.91
N ILE A 871 -30.86 11.26 -6.94
CA ILE A 871 -29.82 11.31 -5.91
C ILE A 871 -29.37 12.75 -5.69
N GLY A 872 -29.16 13.11 -4.44
CA GLY A 872 -28.65 14.42 -4.03
C GLY A 872 -29.62 15.59 -4.15
N ARG A 873 -30.78 15.43 -4.80
CA ARG A 873 -31.74 16.54 -5.01
C ARG A 873 -32.26 17.15 -3.72
N GLU A 874 -32.61 16.32 -2.73
CA GLU A 874 -33.16 16.82 -1.46
C GLU A 874 -32.17 17.72 -0.72
N LEU A 875 -30.88 17.42 -0.84
CA LEU A 875 -29.82 18.18 -0.20
C LEU A 875 -29.52 19.52 -0.90
N LEU A 876 -30.08 19.77 -2.09
CA LEU A 876 -30.00 21.08 -2.75
C LEU A 876 -30.74 22.20 -1.97
N SER A 877 -31.72 21.86 -1.13
CA SER A 877 -32.45 22.81 -0.29
C SER A 877 -31.73 23.22 0.99
N ARG A 878 -30.57 22.68 1.29
CA ARG A 878 -29.79 23.01 2.48
C ARG A 878 -29.49 24.51 2.56
N PRO A 879 -29.69 25.16 3.74
CA PRO A 879 -29.43 26.59 3.90
C PRO A 879 -28.02 27.00 3.50
N ALA A 880 -27.02 26.17 3.78
CA ALA A 880 -25.61 26.40 3.42
C ALA A 880 -25.36 26.56 1.91
N LEU A 881 -26.20 25.97 1.05
CA LEU A 881 -26.09 26.11 -0.41
C LEU A 881 -26.74 27.41 -0.94
N HIS A 882 -27.43 28.13 -0.08
CA HIS A 882 -28.04 29.41 -0.40
C HIS A 882 -27.32 30.60 0.26
N ASP A 883 -26.22 30.34 0.94
CA ASP A 883 -25.38 31.37 1.55
C ASP A 883 -24.86 32.37 0.51
N PRO A 884 -24.88 33.67 0.76
CA PRO A 884 -24.38 34.72 -0.17
C PRO A 884 -22.89 34.60 -0.49
N THR A 885 -22.10 33.93 0.32
CA THR A 885 -20.69 33.66 0.08
C THR A 885 -20.46 32.42 -0.79
N ARG A 886 -21.50 31.66 -1.13
CA ARG A 886 -21.38 30.54 -2.08
C ARG A 886 -20.98 31.09 -3.45
N PRO A 887 -20.11 30.32 -4.17
CA PRO A 887 -19.68 30.74 -5.50
C PRO A 887 -20.85 30.83 -6.49
N CYS A 888 -20.73 31.73 -7.44
CA CYS A 888 -21.59 31.82 -8.61
C CYS A 888 -20.71 31.91 -9.86
N LEU A 889 -21.05 31.16 -10.88
CA LEU A 889 -20.37 31.20 -12.17
C LEU A 889 -20.69 32.54 -12.88
N VAL A 890 -19.63 33.25 -13.24
CA VAL A 890 -19.71 34.51 -13.97
C VAL A 890 -18.71 34.55 -15.10
N GLY A 891 -18.94 35.40 -16.09
CA GLY A 891 -17.89 35.78 -17.03
C GLY A 891 -17.02 36.89 -16.45
N VAL A 892 -15.78 36.95 -16.86
CA VAL A 892 -14.83 37.97 -16.48
C VAL A 892 -14.07 38.46 -17.70
N THR A 893 -13.85 39.79 -17.78
CA THR A 893 -12.99 40.41 -18.77
C THR A 893 -12.08 41.43 -18.09
N PRO A 894 -10.85 41.64 -18.57
CA PRO A 894 -10.01 42.76 -18.09
C PRO A 894 -10.79 44.08 -18.24
N ALA A 895 -10.66 44.96 -17.29
CA ALA A 895 -11.26 46.30 -17.34
C ALA A 895 -10.58 47.18 -18.40
N GLU A 896 -9.28 47.01 -18.59
CA GLU A 896 -8.48 47.64 -19.62
C GLU A 896 -8.41 46.75 -20.87
N GLU A 897 -8.33 47.35 -22.08
CA GLU A 897 -8.33 46.62 -23.34
C GLU A 897 -7.13 45.67 -23.50
N ASP A 898 -5.95 46.10 -23.06
CA ASP A 898 -4.69 45.35 -23.13
C ASP A 898 -4.53 44.40 -21.92
N GLY A 899 -5.48 44.41 -21.00
CA GLY A 899 -5.41 43.61 -19.78
C GLY A 899 -5.40 42.12 -20.08
N LYS A 900 -4.76 41.36 -19.20
CA LYS A 900 -4.70 39.91 -19.26
C LYS A 900 -5.28 39.29 -17.98
N VAL A 901 -6.06 38.25 -18.14
CA VAL A 901 -6.57 37.42 -17.02
C VAL A 901 -6.15 35.98 -17.24
N LEU A 902 -5.74 35.27 -16.18
CA LEU A 902 -5.26 33.89 -16.28
C LEU A 902 -6.06 32.96 -15.36
N ALA A 903 -6.32 31.78 -15.83
CA ALA A 903 -6.92 30.72 -15.01
C ALA A 903 -6.07 30.43 -13.78
N GLY A 904 -6.74 30.18 -12.64
CA GLY A 904 -6.13 29.97 -11.31
C GLY A 904 -5.86 31.25 -10.53
N ALA A 905 -5.98 32.45 -11.13
CA ALA A 905 -5.83 33.71 -10.42
C ALA A 905 -6.93 33.87 -9.38
N GLN A 906 -6.58 34.34 -8.17
CA GLN A 906 -7.54 34.62 -7.11
C GLN A 906 -8.26 35.94 -7.40
N ILE A 907 -9.53 36.01 -7.04
CA ILE A 907 -10.32 37.24 -7.17
C ILE A 907 -10.52 37.82 -5.77
N THR A 908 -10.27 39.12 -5.63
CA THR A 908 -10.44 39.87 -4.40
C THR A 908 -11.23 41.16 -4.67
N HIS A 909 -11.92 41.66 -3.66
CA HIS A 909 -12.58 42.94 -3.73
C HIS A 909 -11.53 44.08 -3.53
N PRO A 910 -11.56 45.17 -4.31
CA PRO A 910 -10.56 46.27 -4.18
C PRO A 910 -10.49 46.88 -2.77
N ARG A 911 -11.59 46.90 -2.03
CA ARG A 911 -11.66 47.39 -0.62
C ARG A 911 -11.24 46.34 0.42
N ALA A 912 -11.06 45.08 0.03
CA ALA A 912 -10.64 43.99 0.90
C ALA A 912 -9.61 43.07 0.16
N PRO A 913 -8.44 43.61 -0.20
CA PRO A 913 -7.51 42.91 -1.08
C PRO A 913 -6.88 41.65 -0.46
N ASN A 914 -6.95 41.49 0.85
CA ASN A 914 -6.41 40.34 1.57
C ASN A 914 -7.43 39.18 1.76
N ARG A 915 -8.67 39.35 1.25
CA ARG A 915 -9.71 38.32 1.32
C ARG A 915 -10.08 37.89 -0.10
N ALA A 916 -9.83 36.61 -0.40
CA ALA A 916 -10.32 36.02 -1.63
C ALA A 916 -11.84 35.91 -1.61
N CYS A 917 -12.49 36.33 -2.69
CA CYS A 917 -13.94 36.22 -2.91
C CYS A 917 -14.24 35.39 -4.17
N GLY A 918 -13.27 34.68 -4.70
CA GLY A 918 -13.41 33.82 -5.87
C GLY A 918 -12.08 33.50 -6.55
N HIS A 919 -12.17 32.85 -7.68
CA HIS A 919 -11.03 32.56 -8.55
C HIS A 919 -11.47 32.40 -10.00
N VAL A 920 -10.54 32.65 -10.91
CA VAL A 920 -10.71 32.43 -12.35
C VAL A 920 -10.56 30.94 -12.64
N THR A 921 -11.60 30.31 -13.19
CA THR A 921 -11.58 28.88 -13.52
C THR A 921 -10.98 28.62 -14.89
N SER A 922 -11.40 29.43 -15.87
CA SER A 922 -10.96 29.32 -17.28
C SER A 922 -10.68 30.68 -17.85
N SER A 923 -9.71 30.77 -18.77
CA SER A 923 -9.32 32.04 -19.36
C SER A 923 -8.65 31.81 -20.70
N VAL A 924 -9.08 32.58 -21.73
CA VAL A 924 -8.60 32.47 -23.11
C VAL A 924 -8.51 33.86 -23.76
N TYR A 925 -7.70 33.98 -24.79
CA TYR A 925 -7.76 35.11 -25.71
C TYR A 925 -8.78 34.79 -26.82
N SER A 926 -9.83 35.59 -26.92
CA SER A 926 -10.84 35.44 -27.95
C SER A 926 -10.44 36.16 -29.24
N PRO A 927 -10.25 35.42 -30.35
CA PRO A 927 -9.91 36.06 -31.64
C PRO A 927 -11.05 36.90 -32.21
N VAL A 928 -12.32 36.55 -31.92
CA VAL A 928 -13.48 37.32 -32.43
C VAL A 928 -13.74 38.57 -31.63
N LEU A 929 -13.41 38.57 -30.33
CA LEU A 929 -13.57 39.74 -29.46
C LEU A 929 -12.28 40.57 -29.34
N SER A 930 -11.16 40.04 -29.88
CA SER A 930 -9.83 40.64 -29.84
C SER A 930 -9.38 41.00 -28.42
N ARG A 931 -9.74 40.22 -27.40
CA ARG A 931 -9.42 40.45 -26.01
C ARG A 931 -9.47 39.15 -25.16
N TRP A 932 -8.89 39.25 -23.96
CA TRP A 932 -8.99 38.15 -22.97
C TRP A 932 -10.40 38.09 -22.38
N VAL A 933 -10.91 36.87 -22.27
CA VAL A 933 -12.20 36.53 -21.62
C VAL A 933 -12.00 35.33 -20.73
N GLY A 934 -12.79 35.18 -19.68
CA GLY A 934 -12.67 34.05 -18.79
C GLY A 934 -13.98 33.72 -18.08
N LEU A 935 -14.00 32.58 -17.44
CA LEU A 935 -15.01 32.14 -16.51
C LEU A 935 -14.43 32.17 -15.09
N ALA A 936 -15.26 32.48 -14.12
CA ALA A 936 -14.84 32.57 -12.72
C ALA A 936 -15.97 32.10 -11.80
N LEU A 937 -15.59 31.56 -10.66
CA LEU A 937 -16.47 31.32 -9.53
C LEU A 937 -16.24 32.43 -8.50
N VAL A 938 -17.25 33.26 -8.25
CA VAL A 938 -17.18 34.46 -7.40
C VAL A 938 -18.29 34.43 -6.37
N ASP A 939 -18.04 34.89 -5.15
CA ASP A 939 -19.08 35.03 -4.12
C ASP A 939 -20.36 35.63 -4.72
N ARG A 940 -21.50 34.96 -4.53
CA ARG A 940 -22.79 35.30 -5.15
C ARG A 940 -23.20 36.75 -4.90
N SER A 941 -22.87 37.27 -3.72
CA SER A 941 -23.10 38.67 -3.37
C SER A 941 -22.31 39.69 -4.23
N LEU A 942 -21.26 39.27 -4.88
CA LEU A 942 -20.38 40.10 -5.73
C LEU A 942 -20.53 39.81 -7.23
N ALA A 943 -21.37 38.85 -7.59
CA ALA A 943 -21.52 38.33 -8.97
C ALA A 943 -22.34 39.27 -9.89
N GLN A 944 -22.61 40.53 -9.49
CA GLN A 944 -23.37 41.48 -10.28
C GLN A 944 -22.58 41.93 -11.53
N ALA A 945 -23.22 41.83 -12.69
CA ALA A 945 -22.63 42.27 -13.94
C ALA A 945 -22.26 43.76 -13.89
N GLY A 946 -21.08 44.12 -14.42
CA GLY A 946 -20.52 45.46 -14.36
C GLY A 946 -19.63 45.74 -13.15
N SER A 947 -19.68 44.92 -12.10
CA SER A 947 -18.81 45.05 -10.92
C SER A 947 -17.33 44.95 -11.32
N ILE A 948 -16.48 45.77 -10.67
CA ILE A 948 -15.03 45.73 -10.83
C ILE A 948 -14.41 45.07 -9.63
N LEU A 949 -13.66 43.98 -9.88
CA LEU A 949 -12.87 43.20 -8.90
C LEU A 949 -11.39 43.19 -9.31
N LEU A 950 -10.52 42.59 -8.51
CA LEU A 950 -9.10 42.37 -8.78
C LEU A 950 -8.84 40.89 -8.99
N SER A 951 -8.29 40.54 -10.14
CA SER A 951 -7.66 39.24 -10.41
C SER A 951 -6.20 39.33 -9.97
N ARG A 952 -5.80 38.52 -9.00
CA ARG A 952 -4.49 38.53 -8.38
C ARG A 952 -3.66 37.31 -8.79
N ASP A 953 -2.57 37.57 -9.48
CA ASP A 953 -1.66 36.52 -9.93
C ASP A 953 -0.18 36.99 -9.72
N PRO A 954 0.27 36.99 -8.46
CA PRO A 954 1.58 37.57 -8.13
C PRO A 954 2.77 36.79 -8.71
N LEU A 955 2.53 35.52 -9.13
CA LEU A 955 3.61 34.69 -9.67
C LEU A 955 3.82 34.83 -11.17
N ARG A 956 2.82 35.35 -11.93
CA ARG A 956 2.87 35.38 -13.40
C ARG A 956 2.71 36.77 -13.98
N ILE A 957 1.61 37.47 -13.67
CA ILE A 957 1.25 38.75 -14.32
C ILE A 957 0.91 39.87 -13.33
N GLY A 958 0.90 39.61 -12.00
CA GLY A 958 0.49 40.59 -10.99
C GLY A 958 -1.02 40.79 -10.92
N ASP A 959 -1.46 41.97 -10.48
CA ASP A 959 -2.85 42.30 -10.26
C ASP A 959 -3.47 42.93 -11.53
N THR A 960 -4.63 42.43 -11.95
CA THR A 960 -5.41 42.94 -13.08
C THR A 960 -6.82 43.33 -12.61
N ARG A 961 -7.28 44.53 -12.94
CA ARG A 961 -8.69 44.89 -12.74
C ARG A 961 -9.56 44.16 -13.74
N ILE A 962 -10.57 43.47 -13.24
CA ILE A 962 -11.51 42.70 -14.05
C ILE A 962 -12.94 43.20 -13.87
N ARG A 963 -13.72 43.11 -14.93
CA ARG A 963 -15.15 43.39 -14.94
C ARG A 963 -15.92 42.09 -14.96
N ILE A 964 -16.89 41.97 -14.09
CA ILE A 964 -17.86 40.84 -14.07
C ILE A 964 -18.83 41.01 -15.24
N THR A 965 -19.06 39.95 -15.96
CA THR A 965 -20.01 39.87 -17.10
C THR A 965 -20.90 38.60 -16.94
N GLY A 966 -21.87 38.46 -17.83
CA GLY A 966 -22.50 37.12 -18.00
C GLY A 966 -21.49 36.08 -18.44
N ALA A 967 -21.73 34.84 -18.10
CA ALA A 967 -20.81 33.72 -18.44
C ALA A 967 -20.60 33.56 -19.97
N THR A 968 -21.60 33.93 -20.79
CA THR A 968 -21.50 33.90 -22.25
C THR A 968 -20.96 35.21 -22.77
N HIS A 969 -19.82 35.18 -23.45
CA HIS A 969 -19.14 36.37 -24.01
C HIS A 969 -19.46 36.63 -25.49
N TYR A 970 -19.75 35.53 -26.23
CA TYR A 970 -19.97 35.61 -27.68
C TYR A 970 -21.29 34.91 -28.08
N ASP A 971 -22.07 35.53 -29.00
CA ASP A 971 -23.38 35.00 -29.48
C ASP A 971 -24.30 34.67 -28.28
N VAL A 972 -24.56 35.62 -27.45
CA VAL A 972 -25.37 35.49 -26.21
C VAL A 972 -26.77 34.91 -26.50
N SER A 973 -27.41 35.26 -27.62
CA SER A 973 -28.71 34.76 -28.02
C SER A 973 -28.68 33.29 -28.51
N GLY A 974 -27.51 32.77 -28.82
CA GLY A 974 -27.33 31.40 -29.36
C GLY A 974 -27.86 31.21 -30.76
N GLU A 975 -27.84 32.25 -31.59
CA GLU A 975 -28.35 32.16 -32.97
C GLU A 975 -27.47 31.29 -33.86
N ARG A 976 -26.16 31.27 -33.65
CA ARG A 976 -25.21 30.56 -34.52
C ARG A 976 -25.40 29.03 -34.48
N TYR A 977 -25.60 28.43 -33.31
CA TYR A 977 -25.77 26.98 -33.20
C TYR A 977 -27.22 26.51 -33.42
N LYS A 978 -28.20 27.42 -33.33
CA LYS A 978 -29.62 27.09 -33.58
C LYS A 978 -29.96 27.13 -35.07
N LYS A 979 -29.29 27.94 -35.91
CA LYS A 979 -29.44 27.96 -37.34
C LYS A 979 -29.14 26.58 -37.97
#